data_b5bd0962f480e4a27babcbb0662839cf
#
_entry.id   b5bd0962f480e4a27babcbb0662839cf
#
_cell.length_a   1.000
_cell.length_b   1.000
_cell.length_c   1.000
_cell.angle_alpha   90.00
_cell.angle_beta   90.00
_cell.angle_gamma   90.00
#
_symmetry.space_group_name_H-M   'P 1'
#
loop_
_entity.id
_entity.type
_entity.pdbx_description
1 polymer ?
#
loop_
_entity_poly.entity_id
_entity_poly.type
_entity_poly.pdbx_seq_one_letter_code
_entity_poly.pdbx_strand_id
1 'polypeptide(L)'
;MKRHEPTHAVQGWQRGGILFGCDYNPEQWPESVWNDDVSLMVQAGVDIVAINIFGWASIEPRPGEYDFGSLDTIIALLHENSIRVNLGTGTSSPPPWLSTQHPEILPVMADGTTRWPGGRQAWCPSSPVFREHALRLASVVAERYGSHPAVALWHVSNELGCHNALCYCDVSATSFRRWLEARYETVERLNDAWGTSFWSQRYSRWNEILTPRTTVSTGNPAHRLDFERFSSEELLGYYRDELAVIRAASSVPVTTNFMVTSHIRTQDYWRWSPEVDLVANDHYVDYRLKHPEIELSFSADLTRGLADGNPWLLMETSTSAVSWQPHNIAKVPGELARTVASHVARGADGICFFQWRASRQGAEKFHSALLPHAGTDSGIWRETLGVGAMLDQLAPVSGSRVDACAAIMFSWEAWWAVEDDTHPSQDLKYMPEAHRAYAALRTAGVTVDFVPPGADLSGYSLVIVPTLYCVTDGDAQALSDYVAGGGHVMVTFFSGLADDELRLRMDVTHATPPGAFAELLGAWTEEFFPLGVDGTVALSDGSMGTIWTEIVRVTTATVMTEFADGQLPGHPAATSNFFGKGRAIYVATALDDDSYAELMAGALTEAGVAGHAMGRDVEVVSRSNGTDRFVFVINHSDLEVSFTGTGTELTTGERVEGTVPVPAGAVRVLREPIR
;
A
#
# COMPACT_ATOMS: atom_id res chain seq x y z
N MET A 1 -10.08 -8.66 -15.39
CA MET A 1 -10.58 -9.38 -14.20
C MET A 1 -12.02 -8.96 -13.95
N LYS A 2 -13.00 -9.85 -13.80
CA LYS A 2 -14.36 -9.44 -13.44
C LYS A 2 -14.30 -8.91 -12.01
N ARG A 3 -14.72 -7.66 -11.79
CA ARG A 3 -14.84 -7.06 -10.45
C ARG A 3 -15.75 -7.96 -9.61
N HIS A 4 -15.27 -8.38 -8.45
CA HIS A 4 -16.11 -9.06 -7.47
C HIS A 4 -17.06 -7.99 -6.92
N GLU A 5 -18.39 -8.18 -7.09
CA GLU A 5 -19.34 -7.35 -6.33
C GLU A 5 -19.09 -7.61 -4.85
N PRO A 6 -18.93 -6.57 -4.01
CA PRO A 6 -18.72 -6.75 -2.58
C PRO A 6 -19.84 -7.62 -2.02
N THR A 7 -19.49 -8.68 -1.32
CA THR A 7 -20.47 -9.54 -0.67
C THR A 7 -21.34 -8.71 0.27
N HIS A 8 -22.64 -9.00 0.39
CA HIS A 8 -23.61 -8.25 1.22
C HIS A 8 -23.17 -8.11 2.72
N ALA A 9 -22.16 -8.85 3.16
CA ALA A 9 -21.60 -8.81 4.50
C ALA A 9 -20.84 -7.52 4.84
N VAL A 10 -20.39 -6.77 3.83
CA VAL A 10 -19.50 -5.60 3.99
C VAL A 10 -20.30 -4.29 4.13
N GLN A 11 -21.57 -4.25 3.73
CA GLN A 11 -22.38 -3.05 3.85
C GLN A 11 -22.76 -2.78 5.32
N GLY A 12 -22.36 -1.61 5.83
CA GLY A 12 -22.76 -1.13 7.17
C GLY A 12 -21.83 -1.53 8.32
N TRP A 13 -20.60 -1.98 8.03
CA TRP A 13 -19.59 -2.22 9.06
C TRP A 13 -19.28 -0.95 9.89
N GLN A 14 -19.41 0.24 9.30
CA GLN A 14 -19.22 1.56 9.92
C GLN A 14 -20.35 1.96 10.86
N ARG A 15 -21.54 1.32 10.79
CA ARG A 15 -22.76 1.70 11.51
C ARG A 15 -23.15 3.18 11.38
N GLY A 16 -22.90 3.80 10.23
CA GLY A 16 -23.30 5.17 9.91
C GLY A 16 -22.40 6.26 10.45
N GLY A 17 -21.16 5.93 10.84
CA GLY A 17 -20.13 6.87 11.27
C GLY A 17 -18.74 6.49 10.78
N ILE A 18 -17.73 7.27 11.12
CA ILE A 18 -16.33 6.92 10.97
C ILE A 18 -15.90 6.21 12.24
N LEU A 19 -15.45 4.95 12.15
CA LEU A 19 -15.04 4.18 13.33
C LEU A 19 -13.78 4.76 13.97
N PHE A 20 -13.79 4.84 15.30
CA PHE A 20 -12.61 5.07 16.11
C PHE A 20 -12.22 3.81 16.86
N GLY A 21 -10.98 3.33 16.66
CA GLY A 21 -10.52 2.08 17.25
C GLY A 21 -9.05 2.08 17.65
N CYS A 22 -8.63 0.93 18.17
CA CYS A 22 -7.23 0.70 18.52
C CYS A 22 -6.94 -0.78 18.74
N ASP A 23 -5.66 -1.13 18.71
CA ASP A 23 -5.18 -2.38 19.26
C ASP A 23 -5.22 -2.31 20.78
N TYR A 24 -5.72 -3.36 21.39
CA TYR A 24 -5.75 -3.52 22.82
C TYR A 24 -5.09 -4.83 23.21
N ASN A 25 -4.06 -4.75 24.06
CA ASN A 25 -3.26 -5.86 24.52
C ASN A 25 -3.48 -6.08 26.05
N PRO A 26 -4.69 -6.56 26.48
CA PRO A 26 -5.01 -6.72 27.88
C PRO A 26 -4.10 -7.72 28.59
N GLU A 27 -3.53 -8.68 27.89
CA GLU A 27 -2.59 -9.68 28.41
C GLU A 27 -1.28 -9.08 28.94
N GLN A 28 -0.96 -7.84 28.60
CA GLN A 28 0.20 -7.12 29.15
C GLN A 28 -0.07 -6.51 30.52
N TRP A 29 -1.33 -6.55 31.00
CA TRP A 29 -1.80 -5.84 32.18
C TRP A 29 -2.58 -6.77 33.13
N PRO A 30 -2.53 -6.55 34.46
CA PRO A 30 -3.39 -7.29 35.38
C PRO A 30 -4.87 -6.93 35.14
N GLU A 31 -5.77 -7.89 35.35
CA GLU A 31 -7.23 -7.71 35.16
C GLU A 31 -7.83 -6.50 35.87
N SER A 32 -7.21 -6.09 37.02
CA SER A 32 -7.65 -4.89 37.76
C SER A 32 -7.54 -3.59 36.95
N VAL A 33 -6.78 -3.58 35.84
CA VAL A 33 -6.60 -2.42 34.94
C VAL A 33 -7.68 -2.40 33.85
N TRP A 34 -8.25 -3.55 33.48
CA TRP A 34 -9.15 -3.66 32.32
C TRP A 34 -10.42 -2.82 32.44
N ASN A 35 -11.02 -2.75 33.64
CA ASN A 35 -12.21 -1.90 33.89
C ASN A 35 -11.90 -0.41 33.72
N ASP A 36 -10.71 0.03 34.15
CA ASP A 36 -10.25 1.41 33.98
C ASP A 36 -10.00 1.70 32.48
N ASP A 37 -9.33 0.78 31.77
CA ASP A 37 -9.09 0.89 30.34
C ASP A 37 -10.41 1.03 29.56
N VAL A 38 -11.38 0.15 29.80
CA VAL A 38 -12.67 0.18 29.09
C VAL A 38 -13.47 1.45 29.43
N SER A 39 -13.42 1.91 30.67
CA SER A 39 -14.05 3.18 31.07
C SER A 39 -13.44 4.38 30.32
N LEU A 40 -12.11 4.41 30.17
CA LEU A 40 -11.41 5.45 29.40
C LEU A 40 -11.64 5.33 27.89
N MET A 41 -11.78 4.09 27.36
CA MET A 41 -12.17 3.86 25.95
C MET A 41 -13.56 4.47 25.66
N VAL A 42 -14.53 4.23 26.53
CA VAL A 42 -15.86 4.83 26.42
C VAL A 42 -15.79 6.36 26.48
N GLN A 43 -14.98 6.91 27.40
CA GLN A 43 -14.77 8.36 27.48
C GLN A 43 -14.18 8.94 26.21
N ALA A 44 -13.27 8.20 25.54
CA ALA A 44 -12.62 8.63 24.30
C ALA A 44 -13.50 8.43 23.06
N GLY A 45 -14.63 7.71 23.16
CA GLY A 45 -15.50 7.39 22.02
C GLY A 45 -14.99 6.22 21.18
N VAL A 46 -14.25 5.27 21.78
CA VAL A 46 -13.75 4.08 21.04
C VAL A 46 -14.90 3.14 20.71
N ASP A 47 -15.05 2.81 19.43
CA ASP A 47 -16.11 1.95 18.89
C ASP A 47 -15.71 0.49 18.77
N ILE A 48 -14.42 0.23 18.47
CA ILE A 48 -13.89 -1.09 18.13
C ILE A 48 -12.46 -1.25 18.64
N VAL A 49 -12.11 -2.44 19.09
CA VAL A 49 -10.74 -2.77 19.48
C VAL A 49 -10.29 -4.07 18.82
N ALA A 50 -9.05 -4.09 18.33
CA ALA A 50 -8.37 -5.32 17.91
C ALA A 50 -7.75 -5.99 19.14
N ILE A 51 -8.07 -7.27 19.35
CA ILE A 51 -7.55 -8.07 20.48
C ILE A 51 -7.09 -9.44 19.99
N ASN A 52 -6.30 -10.11 20.81
CA ASN A 52 -5.80 -11.47 20.54
C ASN A 52 -4.84 -11.59 19.35
N ILE A 53 -4.20 -10.50 18.94
CA ILE A 53 -3.32 -10.50 17.75
C ILE A 53 -2.12 -11.43 17.97
N PHE A 54 -1.50 -11.41 19.14
CA PHE A 54 -0.37 -12.25 19.55
C PHE A 54 -0.74 -13.22 20.68
N GLY A 55 -2.00 -13.62 20.79
CA GLY A 55 -2.54 -14.36 21.92
C GLY A 55 -2.24 -15.86 21.96
N TRP A 56 -1.54 -16.45 20.94
CA TRP A 56 -1.39 -17.91 20.82
C TRP A 56 -0.85 -18.59 22.09
N ALA A 57 0.27 -18.10 22.61
CA ALA A 57 0.90 -18.69 23.81
C ALA A 57 0.03 -18.57 25.08
N SER A 58 -0.85 -17.58 25.15
CA SER A 58 -1.81 -17.40 26.26
C SER A 58 -2.98 -18.37 26.12
N ILE A 59 -3.52 -18.55 24.90
CA ILE A 59 -4.64 -19.45 24.62
C ILE A 59 -4.21 -20.91 24.66
N GLU A 60 -3.06 -21.25 24.05
CA GLU A 60 -2.52 -22.62 23.98
C GLU A 60 -1.15 -22.69 24.65
N PRO A 61 -1.08 -22.65 26.00
CA PRO A 61 0.17 -22.66 26.75
C PRO A 61 0.95 -23.96 26.59
N ARG A 62 0.27 -25.07 26.23
CA ARG A 62 0.84 -26.36 25.85
C ARG A 62 0.06 -26.95 24.68
N PRO A 63 0.69 -27.82 23.86
CA PRO A 63 0.03 -28.43 22.70
C PRO A 63 -1.33 -29.06 23.06
N GLY A 64 -2.42 -28.52 22.47
CA GLY A 64 -3.78 -29.01 22.66
C GLY A 64 -4.46 -28.65 24.00
N GLU A 65 -3.78 -27.93 24.89
CA GLU A 65 -4.37 -27.42 26.15
C GLU A 65 -4.77 -25.95 25.95
N TYR A 66 -6.08 -25.66 25.97
CA TYR A 66 -6.59 -24.33 25.71
C TYR A 66 -7.11 -23.65 26.97
N ASP A 67 -6.75 -22.37 27.17
CA ASP A 67 -7.24 -21.50 28.21
C ASP A 67 -7.83 -20.21 27.60
N PHE A 68 -9.13 -20.04 27.67
CA PHE A 68 -9.86 -18.88 27.17
C PHE A 68 -10.31 -17.91 28.26
N GLY A 69 -9.98 -18.15 29.54
CA GLY A 69 -10.54 -17.43 30.67
C GLY A 69 -10.35 -15.91 30.55
N SER A 70 -9.14 -15.45 30.25
CA SER A 70 -8.86 -14.02 30.08
C SER A 70 -9.56 -13.43 28.85
N LEU A 71 -9.56 -14.15 27.72
CA LEU A 71 -10.20 -13.69 26.49
C LEU A 71 -11.72 -13.63 26.62
N ASP A 72 -12.34 -14.61 27.28
CA ASP A 72 -13.78 -14.58 27.60
C ASP A 72 -14.14 -13.35 28.45
N THR A 73 -13.36 -13.08 29.50
CA THR A 73 -13.58 -11.97 30.41
C THR A 73 -13.51 -10.62 29.70
N ILE A 74 -12.47 -10.43 28.87
CA ILE A 74 -12.30 -9.13 28.19
C ILE A 74 -13.33 -8.92 27.09
N ILE A 75 -13.70 -9.96 26.32
CA ILE A 75 -14.76 -9.85 25.30
C ILE A 75 -16.11 -9.51 25.95
N ALA A 76 -16.44 -10.14 27.09
CA ALA A 76 -17.64 -9.83 27.82
C ALA A 76 -17.66 -8.38 28.34
N LEU A 77 -16.55 -7.91 28.91
CA LEU A 77 -16.40 -6.53 29.41
C LEU A 77 -16.56 -5.49 28.28
N LEU A 78 -15.96 -5.74 27.12
CA LEU A 78 -16.10 -4.88 25.93
C LEU A 78 -17.54 -4.86 25.43
N HIS A 79 -18.19 -6.02 25.36
CA HIS A 79 -19.59 -6.15 24.94
C HIS A 79 -20.55 -5.39 25.86
N GLU A 80 -20.39 -5.52 27.19
CA GLU A 80 -21.20 -4.82 28.21
C GLU A 80 -21.07 -3.29 28.04
N ASN A 81 -19.96 -2.80 27.55
CA ASN A 81 -19.72 -1.38 27.32
C ASN A 81 -19.93 -0.95 25.84
N SER A 82 -20.57 -1.79 25.02
CA SER A 82 -20.90 -1.52 23.61
C SER A 82 -19.70 -1.29 22.70
N ILE A 83 -18.51 -1.70 23.11
CA ILE A 83 -17.28 -1.69 22.28
C ILE A 83 -17.24 -2.99 21.49
N ARG A 84 -17.08 -2.87 20.17
CA ARG A 84 -16.99 -4.00 19.26
C ARG A 84 -15.58 -4.60 19.27
N VAL A 85 -15.48 -5.82 18.80
CA VAL A 85 -14.22 -6.56 18.73
C VAL A 85 -13.85 -6.86 17.28
N ASN A 86 -12.66 -6.48 16.90
CA ASN A 86 -11.92 -7.00 15.77
C ASN A 86 -11.04 -8.14 16.33
N LEU A 87 -11.47 -9.39 16.11
CA LEU A 87 -10.86 -10.53 16.78
C LEU A 87 -9.74 -11.13 15.94
N GLY A 88 -8.51 -11.06 16.44
CA GLY A 88 -7.35 -11.73 15.86
C GLY A 88 -7.44 -13.25 16.02
N THR A 89 -7.00 -13.99 14.98
CA THR A 89 -6.85 -15.44 15.05
C THR A 89 -5.77 -15.89 16.03
N GLY A 90 -4.86 -14.98 16.39
CA GLY A 90 -3.74 -15.23 17.30
C GLY A 90 -2.52 -15.86 16.66
N THR A 91 -2.58 -16.20 15.38
CA THR A 91 -1.62 -17.05 14.67
C THR A 91 -0.35 -16.36 14.20
N SER A 92 -0.23 -15.03 14.40
CA SER A 92 0.88 -14.23 13.88
C SER A 92 2.26 -14.69 14.37
N SER A 93 2.35 -15.09 15.63
CA SER A 93 3.60 -15.57 16.21
C SER A 93 3.42 -16.91 16.91
N PRO A 94 4.17 -17.96 16.49
CA PRO A 94 4.08 -19.27 17.11
C PRO A 94 4.56 -19.23 18.56
N PRO A 95 3.93 -20.01 19.46
CA PRO A 95 4.36 -20.11 20.85
C PRO A 95 5.72 -20.82 20.95
N PRO A 96 6.50 -20.57 22.01
CA PRO A 96 7.84 -21.12 22.19
C PRO A 96 7.90 -22.66 22.11
N TRP A 97 6.84 -23.35 22.58
CA TRP A 97 6.79 -24.80 22.52
C TRP A 97 6.77 -25.32 21.07
N LEU A 98 6.09 -24.62 20.14
CA LEU A 98 5.99 -25.04 18.74
C LEU A 98 7.34 -24.96 18.04
N SER A 99 8.05 -23.83 18.16
CA SER A 99 9.40 -23.68 17.56
C SER A 99 10.46 -24.58 18.23
N THR A 100 10.27 -24.95 19.50
CA THR A 100 11.17 -25.88 20.20
C THR A 100 10.95 -27.33 19.78
N GLN A 101 9.70 -27.76 19.60
CA GLN A 101 9.35 -29.11 19.17
C GLN A 101 9.54 -29.31 17.67
N HIS A 102 9.36 -28.24 16.88
CA HIS A 102 9.37 -28.23 15.43
C HIS A 102 10.30 -27.13 14.88
N PRO A 103 11.63 -27.21 15.09
CA PRO A 103 12.56 -26.19 14.60
C PRO A 103 12.57 -26.04 13.06
N GLU A 104 12.05 -27.04 12.33
CA GLU A 104 11.88 -27.00 10.88
C GLU A 104 10.86 -25.95 10.40
N ILE A 105 10.04 -25.36 11.30
CA ILE A 105 9.15 -24.25 10.94
C ILE A 105 9.89 -22.92 10.75
N LEU A 106 11.15 -22.83 11.25
CA LEU A 106 11.87 -21.55 11.26
C LEU A 106 12.25 -21.10 9.85
N PRO A 107 12.12 -19.81 9.53
CA PRO A 107 12.46 -19.29 8.21
C PRO A 107 13.98 -19.25 8.01
N VAL A 108 14.40 -19.46 6.77
CA VAL A 108 15.81 -19.45 6.35
C VAL A 108 16.01 -18.33 5.35
N MET A 109 17.07 -17.53 5.56
CA MET A 109 17.47 -16.45 4.68
C MET A 109 18.17 -16.95 3.40
N ALA A 110 18.34 -16.10 2.41
CA ALA A 110 19.00 -16.43 1.16
C ALA A 110 20.45 -16.94 1.35
N ASP A 111 21.16 -16.49 2.38
CA ASP A 111 22.51 -16.92 2.74
C ASP A 111 22.55 -18.24 3.54
N GLY A 112 21.40 -18.86 3.81
CA GLY A 112 21.26 -20.07 4.60
C GLY A 112 21.16 -19.86 6.11
N THR A 113 21.17 -18.60 6.59
CA THR A 113 21.03 -18.30 8.01
C THR A 113 19.59 -18.53 8.47
N THR A 114 19.40 -19.28 9.57
CA THR A 114 18.09 -19.49 10.19
C THR A 114 17.71 -18.25 11.02
N ARG A 115 16.48 -17.79 10.88
CA ARG A 115 15.90 -16.77 11.76
C ARG A 115 15.30 -17.44 13.00
N TRP A 116 15.86 -17.13 14.15
CA TRP A 116 15.48 -17.74 15.42
C TRP A 116 14.24 -17.08 16.05
N PRO A 117 13.48 -17.80 16.89
CA PRO A 117 12.37 -17.25 17.65
C PRO A 117 12.88 -16.23 18.69
N GLY A 118 11.96 -15.37 19.16
CA GLY A 118 12.25 -14.29 20.10
C GLY A 118 11.85 -12.91 19.57
N GLY A 119 11.59 -12.82 18.28
CA GLY A 119 10.81 -11.77 17.63
C GLY A 119 9.48 -12.32 17.12
N ARG A 120 8.68 -11.51 16.46
CA ARG A 120 7.41 -11.93 15.85
C ARG A 120 7.64 -12.61 14.48
N GLN A 121 6.67 -13.44 14.03
CA GLN A 121 6.62 -14.08 12.71
C GLN A 121 7.82 -15.00 12.40
N ALA A 122 8.37 -15.69 13.39
CA ALA A 122 9.48 -16.64 13.18
C ALA A 122 8.94 -17.99 12.65
N TRP A 123 8.35 -17.99 11.44
CA TRP A 123 7.82 -19.17 10.79
C TRP A 123 7.92 -19.09 9.26
N CYS A 124 8.12 -20.23 8.62
CA CYS A 124 8.16 -20.37 7.17
C CYS A 124 6.74 -20.45 6.59
N PRO A 125 6.36 -19.58 5.62
CA PRO A 125 5.03 -19.60 5.01
C PRO A 125 4.64 -20.93 4.37
N SER A 126 5.61 -21.70 3.88
CA SER A 126 5.40 -23.01 3.25
C SER A 126 5.39 -24.18 4.24
N SER A 127 5.59 -23.93 5.55
CA SER A 127 5.67 -25.03 6.53
C SER A 127 4.32 -25.69 6.76
N PRO A 128 4.14 -26.98 6.40
CA PRO A 128 2.90 -27.71 6.68
C PRO A 128 2.66 -27.88 8.18
N VAL A 129 3.72 -28.00 8.97
CA VAL A 129 3.62 -28.14 10.43
C VAL A 129 3.09 -26.83 11.06
N PHE A 130 3.64 -25.69 10.67
CA PHE A 130 3.12 -24.41 11.15
C PHE A 130 1.64 -24.23 10.77
N ARG A 131 1.30 -24.44 9.50
CA ARG A 131 -0.08 -24.31 9.00
C ARG A 131 -1.05 -25.22 9.74
N GLU A 132 -0.70 -26.48 9.98
CA GLU A 132 -1.55 -27.42 10.74
C GLU A 132 -1.88 -26.89 12.14
N HIS A 133 -0.87 -26.42 12.87
CA HIS A 133 -1.07 -25.91 14.22
C HIS A 133 -1.83 -24.56 14.23
N ALA A 134 -1.52 -23.65 13.29
CA ALA A 134 -2.19 -22.36 13.16
C ALA A 134 -3.67 -22.52 12.81
N LEU A 135 -4.00 -23.37 11.83
CA LEU A 135 -5.39 -23.65 11.43
C LEU A 135 -6.19 -24.30 12.54
N ARG A 136 -5.55 -25.18 13.34
CA ARG A 136 -6.19 -25.77 14.53
C ARG A 136 -6.54 -24.68 15.56
N LEU A 137 -5.60 -23.75 15.86
CA LEU A 137 -5.89 -22.64 16.76
C LEU A 137 -7.02 -21.77 16.21
N ALA A 138 -6.93 -21.37 14.94
CA ALA A 138 -7.95 -20.54 14.28
C ALA A 138 -9.34 -21.21 14.35
N SER A 139 -9.42 -22.56 14.17
CA SER A 139 -10.67 -23.33 14.28
C SER A 139 -11.27 -23.22 15.70
N VAL A 140 -10.47 -23.47 16.73
CA VAL A 140 -10.95 -23.44 18.11
C VAL A 140 -11.40 -22.03 18.52
N VAL A 141 -10.69 -20.99 18.09
CA VAL A 141 -11.06 -19.58 18.31
C VAL A 141 -12.35 -19.23 17.55
N ALA A 142 -12.46 -19.63 16.27
CA ALA A 142 -13.64 -19.37 15.45
C ALA A 142 -14.89 -20.11 15.94
N GLU A 143 -14.76 -21.38 16.36
CA GLU A 143 -15.85 -22.16 16.93
C GLU A 143 -16.38 -21.52 18.23
N ARG A 144 -15.48 -20.94 19.05
CA ARG A 144 -15.86 -20.33 20.32
C ARG A 144 -16.53 -18.97 20.15
N TYR A 145 -16.00 -18.12 19.28
CA TYR A 145 -16.41 -16.70 19.18
C TYR A 145 -17.13 -16.35 17.88
N GLY A 146 -17.26 -17.27 16.93
CA GLY A 146 -17.80 -16.99 15.58
C GLY A 146 -19.22 -16.44 15.55
N SER A 147 -20.02 -16.70 16.58
CA SER A 147 -21.38 -16.15 16.75
C SER A 147 -21.49 -15.15 17.91
N HIS A 148 -20.37 -14.74 18.53
CA HIS A 148 -20.40 -13.82 19.66
C HIS A 148 -20.81 -12.41 19.22
N PRO A 149 -21.80 -11.75 19.84
CA PRO A 149 -22.36 -10.48 19.35
C PRO A 149 -21.40 -9.29 19.41
N ALA A 150 -20.33 -9.36 20.20
CA ALA A 150 -19.29 -8.33 20.22
C ALA A 150 -18.36 -8.41 19.01
N VAL A 151 -18.18 -9.60 18.42
CA VAL A 151 -17.25 -9.77 17.28
C VAL A 151 -17.88 -9.16 16.03
N ALA A 152 -17.27 -8.11 15.53
CA ALA A 152 -17.74 -7.33 14.38
C ALA A 152 -16.81 -7.48 13.16
N LEU A 153 -15.59 -7.94 13.37
CA LEU A 153 -14.57 -8.16 12.34
C LEU A 153 -13.63 -9.28 12.79
N TRP A 154 -13.17 -10.09 11.86
CA TRP A 154 -12.09 -11.04 12.05
C TRP A 154 -10.80 -10.49 11.43
N HIS A 155 -9.71 -10.62 12.19
CA HIS A 155 -8.36 -10.25 11.77
C HIS A 155 -7.50 -11.53 11.64
N VAL A 156 -7.23 -11.94 10.41
CA VAL A 156 -6.38 -13.10 10.13
C VAL A 156 -4.92 -12.75 10.35
N SER A 157 -4.27 -13.45 11.29
CA SER A 157 -2.86 -13.25 11.62
C SER A 157 -2.54 -11.79 11.98
N ASN A 158 -1.45 -11.24 11.48
CA ASN A 158 -1.08 -9.83 11.53
C ASN A 158 0.06 -9.55 10.56
N GLU A 159 -0.05 -8.49 9.75
CA GLU A 159 1.00 -8.01 8.83
C GLU A 159 1.71 -9.16 8.10
N LEU A 160 0.93 -10.01 7.42
CA LEU A 160 1.46 -11.19 6.74
C LEU A 160 2.61 -10.80 5.80
N GLY A 161 3.79 -11.39 6.04
CA GLY A 161 4.99 -11.11 5.27
C GLY A 161 5.84 -9.92 5.71
N CYS A 162 5.51 -9.24 6.80
CA CYS A 162 6.33 -8.13 7.33
C CYS A 162 7.78 -8.57 7.63
N HIS A 163 7.93 -9.76 8.20
CA HIS A 163 9.26 -10.27 8.59
C HIS A 163 9.62 -11.62 7.97
N ASN A 164 8.67 -12.34 7.37
CA ASN A 164 8.85 -13.71 6.90
C ASN A 164 8.36 -13.94 5.45
N ALA A 165 8.21 -12.89 4.65
CA ALA A 165 7.73 -13.02 3.28
C ALA A 165 8.55 -14.01 2.45
N LEU A 166 9.87 -13.90 2.53
CA LEU A 166 10.81 -14.72 1.75
C LEU A 166 11.46 -15.78 2.65
N CYS A 167 11.25 -17.06 2.33
CA CYS A 167 11.90 -18.18 3.01
C CYS A 167 12.60 -19.08 2.00
N TYR A 168 13.89 -19.32 2.21
CA TYR A 168 14.77 -20.04 1.28
C TYR A 168 15.07 -21.48 1.74
N CYS A 169 14.28 -22.05 2.64
CA CYS A 169 14.45 -23.42 3.14
C CYS A 169 14.04 -24.45 2.08
N ASP A 170 14.35 -25.73 2.34
CA ASP A 170 14.02 -26.82 1.40
C ASP A 170 12.51 -27.10 1.31
N VAL A 171 11.73 -26.75 2.35
CA VAL A 171 10.26 -26.83 2.31
C VAL A 171 9.73 -25.80 1.33
N SER A 172 10.18 -24.54 1.45
CA SER A 172 9.83 -23.49 0.47
C SER A 172 10.28 -23.84 -0.94
N ALA A 173 11.48 -24.41 -1.12
CA ALA A 173 11.94 -24.88 -2.44
C ALA A 173 11.02 -25.97 -3.02
N THR A 174 10.43 -26.82 -2.18
CA THR A 174 9.48 -27.84 -2.62
C THR A 174 8.14 -27.23 -3.04
N SER A 175 7.63 -26.24 -2.28
CA SER A 175 6.40 -25.52 -2.63
C SER A 175 6.61 -24.67 -3.88
N PHE A 176 7.75 -24.00 -3.99
CA PHE A 176 8.12 -23.20 -5.16
C PHE A 176 8.15 -24.04 -6.44
N ARG A 177 8.72 -25.23 -6.42
CA ARG A 177 8.69 -26.15 -7.57
C ARG A 177 7.28 -26.53 -7.99
N ARG A 178 6.38 -26.79 -7.04
CA ARG A 178 4.96 -27.08 -7.36
C ARG A 178 4.27 -25.88 -8.01
N TRP A 179 4.57 -24.68 -7.52
CA TRP A 179 4.06 -23.44 -8.10
C TRP A 179 4.58 -23.24 -9.52
N LEU A 180 5.87 -23.49 -9.78
CA LEU A 180 6.46 -23.44 -11.11
C LEU A 180 5.88 -24.51 -12.05
N GLU A 181 5.65 -25.72 -11.57
CA GLU A 181 4.98 -26.79 -12.33
C GLU A 181 3.56 -26.37 -12.76
N ALA A 182 2.81 -25.71 -11.88
CA ALA A 182 1.48 -25.21 -12.21
C ALA A 182 1.53 -24.04 -13.21
N ARG A 183 2.54 -23.18 -13.13
CA ARG A 183 2.70 -22.01 -14.02
C ARG A 183 3.20 -22.39 -15.41
N TYR A 184 4.22 -23.23 -15.49
CA TYR A 184 4.93 -23.54 -16.74
C TYR A 184 4.58 -24.89 -17.35
N GLU A 185 3.94 -25.79 -16.62
CA GLU A 185 3.55 -27.14 -17.03
C GLU A 185 4.73 -28.07 -17.37
N THR A 186 5.79 -27.58 -18.03
CA THR A 186 6.98 -28.34 -18.39
C THR A 186 8.27 -27.58 -18.08
N VAL A 187 9.36 -28.31 -17.81
CA VAL A 187 10.69 -27.73 -17.55
C VAL A 187 11.22 -27.02 -18.79
N GLU A 188 10.85 -27.48 -19.99
CA GLU A 188 11.23 -26.85 -21.25
C GLU A 188 10.63 -25.45 -21.37
N ARG A 189 9.34 -25.28 -21.07
CA ARG A 189 8.68 -23.94 -21.08
C ARG A 189 9.29 -23.00 -20.02
N LEU A 190 9.60 -23.52 -18.84
CA LEU A 190 10.31 -22.76 -17.82
C LEU A 190 11.71 -22.33 -18.34
N ASN A 191 12.45 -23.25 -18.93
CA ASN A 191 13.77 -22.93 -19.48
C ASN A 191 13.71 -21.85 -20.57
N ASP A 192 12.69 -21.87 -21.41
CA ASP A 192 12.46 -20.85 -22.41
C ASP A 192 12.09 -19.50 -21.75
N ALA A 193 11.17 -19.50 -20.81
CA ALA A 193 10.75 -18.30 -20.08
C ALA A 193 11.91 -17.63 -19.34
N TRP A 194 12.71 -18.40 -18.61
CA TRP A 194 13.84 -17.89 -17.84
C TRP A 194 15.12 -17.65 -18.66
N GLY A 195 15.15 -18.05 -19.94
CA GLY A 195 16.35 -17.92 -20.77
C GLY A 195 17.55 -18.69 -20.22
N THR A 196 17.35 -19.89 -19.70
CA THR A 196 18.34 -20.67 -18.93
C THR A 196 19.55 -21.16 -19.74
N SER A 197 19.56 -20.97 -21.06
CA SER A 197 20.76 -21.18 -21.87
C SER A 197 21.92 -20.27 -21.48
N PHE A 198 21.61 -19.12 -20.86
CA PHE A 198 22.58 -18.17 -20.33
C PHE A 198 23.33 -18.79 -19.14
N TRP A 199 24.64 -18.72 -19.15
CA TRP A 199 25.54 -19.26 -18.12
C TRP A 199 25.32 -20.75 -17.76
N SER A 200 24.83 -21.56 -18.71
CA SER A 200 24.63 -23.00 -18.50
C SER A 200 23.63 -23.34 -17.37
N GLN A 201 22.59 -22.54 -17.23
CA GLN A 201 21.60 -22.73 -16.15
C GLN A 201 20.43 -23.64 -16.54
N ARG A 202 20.46 -24.32 -17.72
CA ARG A 202 19.37 -25.13 -18.23
C ARG A 202 19.05 -26.31 -17.30
N TYR A 203 17.83 -26.35 -16.84
CA TYR A 203 17.30 -27.44 -16.01
C TYR A 203 16.81 -28.61 -16.87
N SER A 204 16.97 -29.83 -16.37
CA SER A 204 16.43 -31.04 -16.99
C SER A 204 15.30 -31.65 -16.16
N ARG A 205 15.17 -31.28 -14.91
CA ARG A 205 14.15 -31.79 -13.97
C ARG A 205 13.77 -30.69 -12.96
N TRP A 206 12.55 -30.72 -12.49
CA TRP A 206 12.05 -29.80 -11.48
C TRP A 206 12.86 -29.82 -10.17
N ASN A 207 13.35 -30.99 -9.73
CA ASN A 207 14.10 -31.10 -8.49
C ASN A 207 15.51 -30.47 -8.52
N GLU A 208 15.96 -30.00 -9.67
CA GLU A 208 17.20 -29.22 -9.82
C GLU A 208 16.99 -27.74 -9.48
N ILE A 209 15.74 -27.27 -9.45
CA ILE A 209 15.39 -25.87 -9.16
C ILE A 209 15.33 -25.66 -7.65
N LEU A 210 16.08 -24.67 -7.17
CA LEU A 210 16.07 -24.20 -5.79
C LEU A 210 15.42 -22.80 -5.72
N THR A 211 15.11 -22.34 -4.51
CA THR A 211 14.84 -20.92 -4.26
C THR A 211 16.10 -20.09 -4.62
N PRO A 212 15.99 -18.80 -4.99
CA PRO A 212 17.15 -17.98 -5.41
C PRO A 212 18.03 -17.59 -4.23
N ARG A 213 18.76 -18.58 -3.68
CA ARG A 213 19.72 -18.39 -2.59
C ARG A 213 20.90 -17.52 -3.02
N THR A 214 21.67 -17.03 -2.07
CA THR A 214 22.87 -16.23 -2.34
C THR A 214 23.84 -17.00 -3.24
N THR A 215 24.22 -16.38 -4.34
CA THR A 215 25.13 -16.92 -5.37
C THR A 215 26.44 -16.10 -5.42
N VAL A 216 27.42 -16.62 -6.14
CA VAL A 216 28.74 -15.96 -6.30
C VAL A 216 28.67 -14.70 -7.19
N SER A 217 27.60 -14.57 -7.97
CA SER A 217 27.29 -13.42 -8.84
C SER A 217 25.77 -13.24 -8.88
N THR A 218 25.28 -12.29 -9.65
CA THR A 218 23.85 -12.04 -9.80
C THR A 218 23.12 -13.28 -10.39
N GLY A 219 21.99 -13.65 -9.78
CA GLY A 219 21.14 -14.74 -10.23
C GLY A 219 20.30 -14.37 -11.45
N ASN A 220 19.55 -15.35 -11.97
CA ASN A 220 18.62 -15.14 -13.08
C ASN A 220 17.45 -14.24 -12.67
N PRO A 221 17.17 -13.11 -13.37
CA PRO A 221 16.12 -12.16 -13.00
C PRO A 221 14.71 -12.78 -13.00
N ALA A 222 14.37 -13.58 -14.02
CA ALA A 222 13.05 -14.24 -14.09
C ALA A 222 12.84 -15.25 -12.96
N HIS A 223 13.90 -15.98 -12.54
CA HIS A 223 13.86 -16.85 -11.37
C HIS A 223 13.57 -16.06 -10.07
N ARG A 224 14.19 -14.89 -9.92
CA ARG A 224 13.99 -14.01 -8.76
C ARG A 224 12.58 -13.42 -8.75
N LEU A 225 12.10 -12.92 -9.89
CA LEU A 225 10.74 -12.40 -10.01
C LEU A 225 9.68 -13.47 -9.73
N ASP A 226 9.85 -14.69 -10.25
CA ASP A 226 8.93 -15.78 -9.97
C ASP A 226 8.97 -16.21 -8.49
N PHE A 227 10.09 -16.04 -7.80
CA PHE A 227 10.16 -16.31 -6.37
C PHE A 227 9.44 -15.24 -5.53
N GLU A 228 9.47 -13.97 -5.94
CA GLU A 228 8.66 -12.90 -5.32
C GLU A 228 7.16 -13.17 -5.54
N ARG A 229 6.75 -13.51 -6.76
CA ARG A 229 5.37 -13.91 -7.09
C ARG A 229 4.91 -15.10 -6.24
N PHE A 230 5.70 -16.16 -6.21
CA PHE A 230 5.44 -17.35 -5.39
C PHE A 230 5.29 -16.98 -3.92
N SER A 231 6.20 -16.18 -3.38
CA SER A 231 6.22 -15.84 -1.94
C SER A 231 4.97 -15.06 -1.54
N SER A 232 4.54 -14.11 -2.37
CA SER A 232 3.28 -13.38 -2.16
C SER A 232 2.06 -14.32 -2.25
N GLU A 233 2.02 -15.22 -3.24
CA GLU A 233 0.92 -16.18 -3.42
C GLU A 233 0.90 -17.26 -2.33
N GLU A 234 2.04 -17.67 -1.82
CA GLU A 234 2.15 -18.65 -0.73
C GLU A 234 1.56 -18.12 0.58
N LEU A 235 1.85 -16.86 0.91
CA LEU A 235 1.22 -16.17 2.03
C LEU A 235 -0.28 -15.95 1.82
N LEU A 236 -0.69 -15.57 0.61
CA LEU A 236 -2.11 -15.46 0.26
C LEU A 236 -2.82 -16.82 0.39
N GLY A 237 -2.15 -17.91 0.02
CA GLY A 237 -2.64 -19.27 0.24
C GLY A 237 -2.88 -19.57 1.73
N TYR A 238 -1.96 -19.17 2.59
CA TYR A 238 -2.13 -19.29 4.04
C TYR A 238 -3.30 -18.43 4.57
N TYR A 239 -3.45 -17.19 4.10
CA TYR A 239 -4.62 -16.37 4.41
C TYR A 239 -5.93 -17.06 4.04
N ARG A 240 -6.01 -17.64 2.83
CA ARG A 240 -7.21 -18.37 2.36
C ARG A 240 -7.52 -19.60 3.21
N ASP A 241 -6.50 -20.30 3.70
CA ASP A 241 -6.68 -21.45 4.58
C ASP A 241 -7.33 -21.02 5.92
N GLU A 242 -6.85 -19.96 6.57
CA GLU A 242 -7.47 -19.42 7.77
C GLU A 242 -8.88 -18.84 7.51
N LEU A 243 -9.05 -18.12 6.39
CA LEU A 243 -10.36 -17.61 5.96
C LEU A 243 -11.39 -18.74 5.86
N ALA A 244 -11.03 -19.87 5.24
CA ALA A 244 -11.91 -21.04 5.11
C ALA A 244 -12.33 -21.60 6.47
N VAL A 245 -11.40 -21.67 7.42
CA VAL A 245 -11.67 -22.10 8.80
C VAL A 245 -12.65 -21.15 9.50
N ILE A 246 -12.41 -19.84 9.41
CA ILE A 246 -13.30 -18.84 10.02
C ILE A 246 -14.71 -18.92 9.41
N ARG A 247 -14.80 -19.02 8.07
CA ARG A 247 -16.08 -19.09 7.36
C ARG A 247 -16.91 -20.32 7.71
N ALA A 248 -16.30 -21.40 8.16
CA ALA A 248 -17.03 -22.56 8.64
C ALA A 248 -17.80 -22.29 9.95
N ALA A 249 -17.39 -21.30 10.74
CA ALA A 249 -17.96 -21.00 12.06
C ALA A 249 -18.59 -19.59 12.17
N SER A 250 -18.31 -18.67 11.24
CA SER A 250 -18.72 -17.27 11.33
C SER A 250 -19.11 -16.67 9.97
N SER A 251 -20.11 -15.79 10.00
CA SER A 251 -20.51 -14.96 8.86
C SER A 251 -20.02 -13.49 8.99
N VAL A 252 -19.30 -13.19 10.05
CA VAL A 252 -18.72 -11.86 10.29
C VAL A 252 -17.65 -11.56 9.25
N PRO A 253 -17.51 -10.32 8.74
CA PRO A 253 -16.46 -9.94 7.81
C PRO A 253 -15.06 -10.33 8.28
N VAL A 254 -14.19 -10.70 7.33
CA VAL A 254 -12.81 -11.14 7.58
C VAL A 254 -11.85 -10.28 6.79
N THR A 255 -10.80 -9.84 7.45
CA THR A 255 -9.71 -9.07 6.82
C THR A 255 -8.34 -9.49 7.38
N THR A 256 -7.30 -8.90 6.84
CA THR A 256 -5.96 -8.82 7.41
C THR A 256 -5.40 -7.44 7.12
N ASN A 257 -4.45 -6.98 7.91
CA ASN A 257 -3.82 -5.69 7.69
C ASN A 257 -2.78 -5.75 6.55
N PHE A 258 -2.96 -4.90 5.55
CA PHE A 258 -1.97 -4.64 4.52
C PHE A 258 -0.93 -3.65 5.06
N MET A 259 0.22 -3.58 4.40
CA MET A 259 1.29 -2.63 4.71
C MET A 259 1.61 -1.84 3.46
N VAL A 260 0.65 -1.00 3.03
CA VAL A 260 0.79 -0.15 1.83
C VAL A 260 1.67 1.03 2.18
N THR A 261 2.97 0.84 2.08
CA THR A 261 4.00 1.83 2.40
C THR A 261 5.05 1.87 1.30
N SER A 262 5.88 2.91 1.28
CA SER A 262 6.95 3.07 0.31
C SER A 262 8.15 2.13 0.48
N HIS A 263 8.18 1.31 1.54
CA HIS A 263 9.32 0.45 1.87
C HIS A 263 8.97 -1.03 2.06
N ILE A 264 7.68 -1.40 2.09
CA ILE A 264 7.21 -2.78 2.13
C ILE A 264 6.72 -3.15 0.73
N ARG A 265 7.40 -4.12 0.09
CA ARG A 265 7.11 -4.51 -1.29
C ARG A 265 6.84 -5.99 -1.49
N THR A 266 6.75 -6.75 -0.41
CA THR A 266 6.79 -8.21 -0.44
C THR A 266 5.47 -8.88 -0.84
N GLN A 267 4.36 -8.13 -0.94
CA GLN A 267 3.06 -8.65 -1.38
C GLN A 267 2.52 -7.85 -2.56
N ASP A 268 1.97 -8.52 -3.56
CA ASP A 268 1.17 -7.90 -4.61
C ASP A 268 -0.27 -7.72 -4.10
N TYR A 269 -0.55 -6.57 -3.50
CA TYR A 269 -1.86 -6.31 -2.93
C TYR A 269 -2.99 -6.17 -3.96
N TRP A 270 -2.69 -6.00 -5.26
CA TRP A 270 -3.73 -6.13 -6.30
C TRP A 270 -4.30 -7.54 -6.39
N ARG A 271 -3.49 -8.57 -6.05
CA ARG A 271 -3.95 -9.95 -5.96
C ARG A 271 -4.60 -10.29 -4.63
N TRP A 272 -4.23 -9.57 -3.55
CA TRP A 272 -4.75 -9.81 -2.20
C TRP A 272 -6.09 -9.13 -1.94
N SER A 273 -6.28 -7.90 -2.43
CA SER A 273 -7.46 -7.11 -2.12
C SER A 273 -8.80 -7.75 -2.52
N PRO A 274 -8.92 -8.56 -3.60
CA PRO A 274 -10.14 -9.28 -3.91
C PRO A 274 -10.50 -10.41 -2.94
N GLU A 275 -9.56 -10.85 -2.09
CA GLU A 275 -9.73 -11.99 -1.19
C GLU A 275 -10.19 -11.58 0.22
N VAL A 276 -10.10 -10.30 0.56
CA VAL A 276 -10.56 -9.75 1.84
C VAL A 276 -11.96 -9.17 1.70
N ASP A 277 -12.77 -9.26 2.76
CA ASP A 277 -14.10 -8.62 2.75
C ASP A 277 -14.01 -7.11 2.90
N LEU A 278 -12.94 -6.61 3.52
CA LEU A 278 -12.65 -5.22 3.78
C LEU A 278 -11.15 -4.99 3.63
N VAL A 279 -10.77 -4.04 2.79
CA VAL A 279 -9.36 -3.63 2.73
C VAL A 279 -9.02 -2.87 4.01
N ALA A 280 -7.99 -3.34 4.69
CA ALA A 280 -7.43 -2.72 5.88
C ALA A 280 -5.94 -2.48 5.69
N ASN A 281 -5.43 -1.34 6.15
CA ASN A 281 -4.05 -0.94 5.96
C ASN A 281 -3.42 -0.45 7.27
N ASP A 282 -2.15 -0.76 7.46
CA ASP A 282 -1.30 -0.18 8.49
C ASP A 282 -0.42 0.88 7.86
N HIS A 283 -0.47 2.08 8.43
CA HIS A 283 0.32 3.17 7.93
C HIS A 283 0.91 4.00 9.06
N TYR A 284 2.23 4.05 9.13
CA TYR A 284 2.99 4.81 10.12
C TYR A 284 3.82 5.88 9.41
N VAL A 285 3.40 7.12 9.56
CA VAL A 285 4.03 8.26 8.89
C VAL A 285 5.51 8.37 9.27
N ASP A 286 6.38 8.48 8.28
CA ASP A 286 7.80 8.70 8.49
C ASP A 286 8.14 10.19 8.55
N TYR A 287 8.16 10.74 9.75
CA TYR A 287 8.46 12.16 9.99
C TYR A 287 9.93 12.57 9.75
N ARG A 288 10.78 11.63 9.28
CA ARG A 288 12.14 11.95 8.81
C ARG A 288 12.13 12.48 7.38
N LEU A 289 11.06 12.21 6.64
CA LEU A 289 10.87 12.72 5.29
C LEU A 289 10.67 14.23 5.32
N LYS A 290 11.07 14.90 4.24
CA LYS A 290 10.89 16.34 4.08
C LYS A 290 9.41 16.73 4.00
N HIS A 291 8.60 15.87 3.37
CA HIS A 291 7.17 16.02 3.15
C HIS A 291 6.42 14.73 3.51
N PRO A 292 6.32 14.42 4.82
CA PRO A 292 5.71 13.17 5.28
C PRO A 292 4.22 13.07 4.92
N GLU A 293 3.54 14.20 4.75
CA GLU A 293 2.14 14.30 4.33
C GLU A 293 1.91 13.81 2.89
N ILE A 294 2.92 13.87 2.02
CA ILE A 294 2.85 13.35 0.64
C ILE A 294 2.89 11.82 0.66
N GLU A 295 3.77 11.24 1.46
CA GLU A 295 3.87 9.79 1.61
C GLU A 295 2.60 9.21 2.24
N LEU A 296 2.05 9.86 3.27
CA LEU A 296 0.76 9.51 3.85
C LEU A 296 -0.34 9.51 2.79
N SER A 297 -0.42 10.58 2.01
CA SER A 297 -1.42 10.73 0.96
C SER A 297 -1.30 9.63 -0.10
N PHE A 298 -0.07 9.32 -0.52
CA PHE A 298 0.25 8.25 -1.47
C PHE A 298 -0.26 6.89 -0.96
N SER A 299 0.09 6.52 0.27
CA SER A 299 -0.37 5.28 0.90
C SER A 299 -1.90 5.18 0.97
N ALA A 300 -2.56 6.25 1.40
CA ALA A 300 -4.01 6.28 1.54
C ALA A 300 -4.74 6.19 0.18
N ASP A 301 -4.24 6.88 -0.86
CA ASP A 301 -4.83 6.84 -2.19
C ASP A 301 -4.57 5.48 -2.88
N LEU A 302 -3.38 4.87 -2.68
CA LEU A 302 -3.11 3.51 -3.15
C LEU A 302 -4.01 2.49 -2.45
N THR A 303 -4.21 2.62 -1.13
CA THR A 303 -5.15 1.78 -0.36
C THR A 303 -6.58 1.92 -0.88
N ARG A 304 -7.03 3.16 -1.22
CA ARG A 304 -8.32 3.38 -1.86
C ARG A 304 -8.42 2.68 -3.22
N GLY A 305 -7.36 2.71 -4.02
CA GLY A 305 -7.29 1.98 -5.30
C GLY A 305 -7.47 0.48 -5.08
N LEU A 306 -6.80 -0.11 -4.09
CA LEU A 306 -6.96 -1.52 -3.70
C LEU A 306 -8.38 -1.84 -3.27
N ALA A 307 -9.08 -0.91 -2.62
CA ALA A 307 -10.47 -1.04 -2.21
C ALA A 307 -11.49 -0.77 -3.35
N ASP A 308 -11.03 -0.57 -4.59
CA ASP A 308 -11.88 -0.21 -5.75
C ASP A 308 -12.79 1.01 -5.44
N GLY A 309 -12.23 2.02 -4.75
CA GLY A 309 -12.92 3.22 -4.32
C GLY A 309 -13.95 3.01 -3.20
N ASN A 310 -14.09 1.81 -2.65
CA ASN A 310 -14.94 1.54 -1.50
C ASN A 310 -14.29 2.07 -0.21
N PRO A 311 -15.09 2.30 0.85
CA PRO A 311 -14.56 2.60 2.17
C PRO A 311 -13.59 1.51 2.66
N TRP A 312 -12.50 1.94 3.29
CA TRP A 312 -11.46 1.06 3.82
C TRP A 312 -11.13 1.40 5.29
N LEU A 313 -10.41 0.52 5.96
CA LEU A 313 -10.05 0.65 7.37
C LEU A 313 -8.56 0.97 7.52
N LEU A 314 -8.20 2.09 8.16
CA LEU A 314 -6.86 2.24 8.70
C LEU A 314 -6.79 1.40 9.97
N MET A 315 -6.14 0.22 9.88
CA MET A 315 -6.12 -0.78 10.93
C MET A 315 -5.14 -0.38 12.03
N GLU A 316 -3.98 0.17 11.62
CA GLU A 316 -2.98 0.67 12.54
C GLU A 316 -2.37 2.00 12.07
N THR A 317 -2.18 2.89 13.02
CA THR A 317 -1.33 4.08 12.90
C THR A 317 -0.85 4.51 14.29
N SER A 318 0.20 5.35 14.35
CA SER A 318 0.72 5.83 15.65
C SER A 318 0.02 7.10 16.11
N THR A 319 -0.19 7.24 17.42
CA THR A 319 -0.62 8.52 18.01
C THR A 319 0.48 9.59 17.98
N SER A 320 1.73 9.18 18.12
CA SER A 320 2.91 10.04 18.08
C SER A 320 4.11 9.24 17.55
N ALA A 321 5.24 9.19 18.25
CA ALA A 321 6.42 8.47 17.82
C ALA A 321 6.20 6.95 17.80
N VAL A 322 6.77 6.29 16.79
CA VAL A 322 6.97 4.83 16.75
C VAL A 322 8.20 4.43 17.58
N SER A 323 8.61 3.16 17.58
CA SER A 323 9.76 2.69 18.37
C SER A 323 10.84 1.96 17.57
N TRP A 324 10.65 1.77 16.26
CA TRP A 324 11.53 0.94 15.41
C TRP A 324 12.34 1.74 14.37
N GLN A 325 12.11 3.04 14.23
CA GLN A 325 12.90 3.87 13.32
C GLN A 325 14.25 4.26 13.94
N PRO A 326 15.27 4.56 13.14
CA PRO A 326 16.55 5.07 13.66
C PRO A 326 16.40 6.35 14.50
N HIS A 327 15.42 7.20 14.14
CA HIS A 327 15.02 8.39 14.85
C HIS A 327 13.51 8.43 14.94
N ASN A 328 12.96 8.21 16.12
CA ASN A 328 11.51 8.17 16.37
C ASN A 328 11.01 9.58 16.68
N ILE A 329 10.60 10.31 15.64
CA ILE A 329 10.14 11.69 15.73
C ILE A 329 8.70 11.72 16.21
N ALA A 330 8.41 12.48 17.26
CA ALA A 330 7.08 12.66 17.80
C ALA A 330 6.28 13.67 16.96
N LYS A 331 4.97 13.46 16.86
CA LYS A 331 4.03 14.43 16.27
C LYS A 331 3.98 15.72 17.11
N VAL A 332 3.92 16.86 16.43
CA VAL A 332 3.65 18.13 17.09
C VAL A 332 2.15 18.28 17.37
N PRO A 333 1.72 19.13 18.34
CA PRO A 333 0.32 19.33 18.64
C PRO A 333 -0.52 19.68 17.39
N GLY A 334 -1.68 19.00 17.24
CA GLY A 334 -2.58 19.14 16.10
C GLY A 334 -2.23 18.25 14.88
N GLU A 335 -1.05 17.67 14.83
CA GLU A 335 -0.62 16.83 13.72
C GLU A 335 -1.36 15.49 13.69
N LEU A 336 -1.74 14.97 14.85
CA LEU A 336 -2.59 13.78 14.96
C LEU A 336 -3.93 13.97 14.24
N ALA A 337 -4.59 15.11 14.45
CA ALA A 337 -5.86 15.43 13.79
C ALA A 337 -5.70 15.58 12.26
N ARG A 338 -4.60 16.19 11.78
CA ARG A 338 -4.31 16.27 10.33
C ARG A 338 -4.07 14.91 9.71
N THR A 339 -3.29 14.05 10.37
CA THR A 339 -3.05 12.66 9.94
C THR A 339 -4.36 11.90 9.78
N VAL A 340 -5.23 11.95 10.78
CA VAL A 340 -6.56 11.31 10.74
C VAL A 340 -7.41 11.87 9.62
N ALA A 341 -7.51 13.20 9.52
CA ALA A 341 -8.32 13.86 8.50
C ALA A 341 -7.85 13.54 7.07
N SER A 342 -6.52 13.40 6.84
CA SER A 342 -5.98 13.06 5.53
C SER A 342 -6.35 11.64 5.10
N HIS A 343 -6.35 10.66 6.03
CA HIS A 343 -6.85 9.31 5.73
C HIS A 343 -8.36 9.29 5.47
N VAL A 344 -9.17 9.97 6.32
CA VAL A 344 -10.62 10.08 6.12
C VAL A 344 -10.94 10.74 4.80
N ALA A 345 -10.26 11.84 4.44
CA ALA A 345 -10.44 12.52 3.16
C ALA A 345 -10.22 11.59 1.96
N ARG A 346 -9.39 10.54 2.11
CA ARG A 346 -9.04 9.57 1.07
C ARG A 346 -9.79 8.23 1.16
N GLY A 347 -10.92 8.22 1.90
CA GLY A 347 -11.85 7.09 1.90
C GLY A 347 -11.74 6.15 3.09
N ALA A 348 -10.89 6.41 4.08
CA ALA A 348 -10.92 5.65 5.32
C ALA A 348 -12.20 5.97 6.09
N ASP A 349 -13.01 4.94 6.38
CA ASP A 349 -14.20 5.03 7.21
C ASP A 349 -14.01 4.39 8.60
N GLY A 350 -12.78 4.06 8.93
CA GLY A 350 -12.36 3.65 10.26
C GLY A 350 -10.89 3.98 10.47
N ILE A 351 -10.58 4.43 11.68
CA ILE A 351 -9.24 4.84 12.10
C ILE A 351 -8.92 4.11 13.39
N CYS A 352 -8.01 3.16 13.33
CA CYS A 352 -7.51 2.44 14.48
C CYS A 352 -6.04 2.77 14.74
N PHE A 353 -5.67 2.72 16.00
CA PHE A 353 -4.33 3.11 16.46
C PHE A 353 -3.62 1.93 17.11
N PHE A 354 -2.38 1.72 16.79
CA PHE A 354 -1.47 0.98 17.63
C PHE A 354 -0.86 1.95 18.64
N GLN A 355 -1.25 1.92 19.92
CA GLN A 355 -2.14 1.03 20.61
C GLN A 355 -2.98 1.81 21.64
N TRP A 356 -3.85 1.11 22.40
CA TRP A 356 -4.64 1.76 23.45
C TRP A 356 -3.75 2.32 24.57
N ARG A 357 -3.03 1.45 25.29
CA ARG A 357 -2.18 1.84 26.45
C ARG A 357 -0.70 1.55 26.14
N ALA A 358 0.17 2.52 26.38
CA ALA A 358 1.60 2.40 26.15
C ALA A 358 2.21 1.28 27.02
N SER A 359 2.88 0.33 26.40
CA SER A 359 3.47 -0.85 27.05
C SER A 359 4.54 -0.48 28.06
N ARG A 360 4.61 -1.17 29.20
CA ARG A 360 5.63 -0.96 30.23
C ARG A 360 6.95 -1.68 29.93
N GLN A 361 6.90 -2.72 29.10
CA GLN A 361 8.02 -3.61 28.81
C GLN A 361 7.87 -4.22 27.42
N GLY A 362 8.85 -4.96 26.96
CA GLY A 362 8.88 -5.52 25.63
C GLY A 362 9.59 -4.61 24.63
N ALA A 363 9.62 -5.04 23.37
CA ALA A 363 10.35 -4.36 22.30
C ALA A 363 9.73 -2.99 21.96
N GLU A 364 8.44 -2.84 22.15
CA GLU A 364 7.67 -1.65 21.78
C GLU A 364 7.28 -0.75 22.97
N LYS A 365 7.99 -0.87 24.08
CA LYS A 365 7.71 -0.08 25.28
C LYS A 365 7.84 1.44 25.11
N PHE A 366 8.50 1.90 24.06
CA PHE A 366 8.61 3.33 23.72
C PHE A 366 7.70 3.74 22.56
N HIS A 367 6.89 2.81 22.04
CA HIS A 367 5.86 3.16 21.06
C HIS A 367 4.79 4.03 21.74
N SER A 368 4.32 5.06 21.03
CA SER A 368 3.23 5.90 21.52
C SER A 368 1.90 5.13 21.60
N ALA A 369 0.96 5.66 22.37
CA ALA A 369 -0.35 5.06 22.53
C ALA A 369 -1.41 6.14 22.80
N LEU A 370 -2.70 5.81 22.60
CA LEU A 370 -3.82 6.70 22.91
C LEU A 370 -3.80 7.09 24.38
N LEU A 371 -3.52 6.13 25.28
CA LEU A 371 -3.25 6.36 26.69
C LEU A 371 -1.73 6.21 26.93
N PRO A 372 -0.98 7.34 26.98
CA PRO A 372 0.47 7.30 27.11
C PRO A 372 0.93 6.95 28.52
N HIS A 373 2.24 6.71 28.71
CA HIS A 373 2.83 6.46 30.03
C HIS A 373 2.52 7.55 31.08
N ALA A 374 2.33 8.80 30.62
CA ALA A 374 1.97 9.92 31.49
C ALA A 374 0.49 9.90 31.92
N GLY A 375 -0.33 8.99 31.38
CA GLY A 375 -1.73 8.84 31.72
C GLY A 375 -2.63 9.96 31.17
N THR A 376 -3.76 10.16 31.81
CA THR A 376 -4.83 11.06 31.34
C THR A 376 -4.50 12.56 31.49
N ASP A 377 -3.54 12.94 32.31
CA ASP A 377 -3.07 14.33 32.39
C ASP A 377 -1.89 14.57 31.41
N SER A 378 -2.18 14.42 30.12
CA SER A 378 -1.17 14.56 29.05
C SER A 378 -1.73 15.26 27.80
N GLY A 379 -0.82 15.80 26.97
CA GLY A 379 -1.17 16.38 25.67
C GLY A 379 -1.79 15.35 24.75
N ILE A 380 -1.18 14.15 24.65
CA ILE A 380 -1.67 13.05 23.79
C ILE A 380 -3.08 12.62 24.20
N TRP A 381 -3.37 12.50 25.50
CA TRP A 381 -4.72 12.13 25.93
C TRP A 381 -5.77 13.18 25.52
N ARG A 382 -5.44 14.47 25.65
CA ARG A 382 -6.32 15.54 25.18
C ARG A 382 -6.55 15.50 23.68
N GLU A 383 -5.51 15.21 22.90
CA GLU A 383 -5.62 15.02 21.44
C GLU A 383 -6.43 13.77 21.10
N THR A 384 -6.28 12.67 21.85
CA THR A 384 -7.09 11.45 21.69
C THR A 384 -8.58 11.75 21.83
N LEU A 385 -8.97 12.49 22.88
CA LEU A 385 -10.36 12.93 23.06
C LEU A 385 -10.83 13.85 21.91
N GLY A 386 -9.96 14.73 21.45
CA GLY A 386 -10.23 15.61 20.32
C GLY A 386 -10.45 14.86 19.00
N VAL A 387 -9.68 13.81 18.76
CA VAL A 387 -9.84 12.93 17.59
C VAL A 387 -11.15 12.17 17.64
N GLY A 388 -11.52 11.57 18.79
CA GLY A 388 -12.81 10.90 18.94
C GLY A 388 -13.98 11.86 18.63
N ALA A 389 -13.98 13.06 19.21
CA ALA A 389 -15.00 14.08 18.93
C ALA A 389 -15.02 14.53 17.46
N MET A 390 -13.86 14.66 16.81
CA MET A 390 -13.76 14.98 15.39
C MET A 390 -14.36 13.88 14.50
N LEU A 391 -14.08 12.63 14.79
CA LEU A 391 -14.62 11.49 14.02
C LEU A 391 -16.14 11.40 14.15
N ASP A 392 -16.72 11.67 15.34
CA ASP A 392 -18.16 11.78 15.52
C ASP A 392 -18.77 12.89 14.65
N GLN A 393 -18.14 14.07 14.61
CA GLN A 393 -18.58 15.19 13.79
C GLN A 393 -18.49 14.88 12.29
N LEU A 394 -17.55 14.03 11.88
CA LEU A 394 -17.37 13.56 10.50
C LEU A 394 -18.29 12.39 10.12
N ALA A 395 -19.17 11.90 11.00
CA ALA A 395 -20.11 10.82 10.71
C ALA A 395 -20.87 10.97 9.37
N PRO A 396 -21.31 12.17 8.93
CA PRO A 396 -21.97 12.35 7.64
C PRO A 396 -21.12 11.99 6.41
N VAL A 397 -19.79 11.93 6.56
CA VAL A 397 -18.84 11.58 5.48
C VAL A 397 -18.82 10.08 5.19
N SER A 398 -19.20 9.27 6.17
CA SER A 398 -19.15 7.79 6.06
C SER A 398 -19.90 7.28 4.83
N GLY A 399 -19.31 6.32 4.12
CA GLY A 399 -19.86 5.71 2.90
C GLY A 399 -19.74 6.57 1.64
N SER A 400 -19.25 7.81 1.75
CA SER A 400 -19.00 8.66 0.58
C SER A 400 -17.74 8.19 -0.17
N ARG A 401 -17.64 8.52 -1.46
CA ARG A 401 -16.52 8.14 -2.34
C ARG A 401 -15.71 9.36 -2.76
N VAL A 402 -14.46 9.13 -3.03
CA VAL A 402 -13.57 10.13 -3.63
C VAL A 402 -13.71 10.07 -5.14
N ASP A 403 -13.81 11.22 -5.78
CA ASP A 403 -13.89 11.35 -7.24
C ASP A 403 -12.52 11.77 -7.77
N ALA A 404 -11.88 10.92 -8.59
CA ALA A 404 -10.62 11.20 -9.23
C ALA A 404 -10.76 11.18 -10.76
N CYS A 405 -10.11 12.14 -11.44
CA CYS A 405 -10.07 12.23 -12.90
C CYS A 405 -8.69 11.94 -13.49
N ALA A 406 -7.70 11.68 -12.65
CA ALA A 406 -6.37 11.24 -13.03
C ALA A 406 -6.02 9.94 -12.30
N ALA A 407 -5.17 9.11 -12.93
CA ALA A 407 -4.69 7.88 -12.32
C ALA A 407 -3.18 7.71 -12.47
N ILE A 408 -2.57 6.98 -11.54
CA ILE A 408 -1.21 6.46 -11.64
C ILE A 408 -1.29 4.95 -11.77
N MET A 409 -0.66 4.40 -12.81
CA MET A 409 -0.54 2.96 -12.98
C MET A 409 0.57 2.44 -12.07
N PHE A 410 0.23 1.53 -11.15
CA PHE A 410 1.13 1.00 -10.15
C PHE A 410 1.20 -0.52 -10.23
N SER A 411 2.42 -1.09 -10.24
CA SER A 411 2.65 -2.53 -10.36
C SER A 411 3.71 -2.99 -9.36
N TRP A 412 3.35 -3.94 -8.46
CA TRP A 412 4.31 -4.61 -7.59
C TRP A 412 5.32 -5.43 -8.40
N GLU A 413 4.90 -6.09 -9.48
CA GLU A 413 5.80 -6.87 -10.34
C GLU A 413 6.85 -5.97 -11.01
N ALA A 414 6.45 -4.79 -11.50
CA ALA A 414 7.40 -3.82 -12.03
C ALA A 414 8.34 -3.28 -10.94
N TRP A 415 7.82 -3.06 -9.72
CA TRP A 415 8.65 -2.66 -8.57
C TRP A 415 9.71 -3.71 -8.25
N TRP A 416 9.32 -5.00 -8.15
CA TRP A 416 10.27 -6.09 -7.94
C TRP A 416 11.31 -6.15 -9.04
N ALA A 417 10.88 -6.10 -10.30
CA ALA A 417 11.75 -6.21 -11.47
C ALA A 417 12.73 -5.04 -11.63
N VAL A 418 12.26 -3.79 -11.39
CA VAL A 418 13.12 -2.59 -11.48
C VAL A 418 14.19 -2.58 -10.38
N GLU A 419 13.92 -3.16 -9.22
CA GLU A 419 14.89 -3.18 -8.12
C GLU A 419 15.77 -4.43 -8.07
N ASP A 420 15.76 -5.25 -9.13
CA ASP A 420 16.75 -6.31 -9.35
C ASP A 420 18.13 -5.71 -9.66
N ASP A 421 19.21 -6.41 -9.25
CA ASP A 421 20.60 -5.96 -9.42
C ASP A 421 21.10 -5.96 -10.87
N THR A 422 20.30 -6.44 -11.82
CA THR A 422 20.70 -6.65 -13.22
C THR A 422 20.30 -5.56 -14.20
N HIS A 423 19.78 -4.43 -13.74
CA HIS A 423 19.41 -3.29 -14.59
C HIS A 423 20.57 -2.30 -14.79
N PRO A 424 20.45 -1.35 -15.75
CA PRO A 424 21.57 -0.48 -16.16
C PRO A 424 22.09 0.46 -15.09
N SER A 425 21.33 0.82 -14.08
CA SER A 425 21.75 1.69 -12.99
C SER A 425 21.11 1.30 -11.65
N GLN A 426 21.91 1.28 -10.59
CA GLN A 426 21.41 1.05 -9.22
C GLN A 426 20.62 2.25 -8.65
N ASP A 427 20.76 3.43 -9.27
CA ASP A 427 20.02 4.64 -8.90
C ASP A 427 18.60 4.63 -9.47
N LEU A 428 18.34 3.77 -10.45
CA LEU A 428 16.99 3.54 -10.97
C LEU A 428 16.15 2.79 -9.94
N LYS A 429 15.12 3.44 -9.42
CA LYS A 429 14.19 2.90 -8.43
C LYS A 429 12.76 3.19 -8.84
N TYR A 430 11.88 2.22 -8.63
CA TYR A 430 10.47 2.33 -9.00
C TYR A 430 9.70 3.31 -8.11
N MET A 431 9.84 3.16 -6.79
CA MET A 431 9.05 3.93 -5.82
C MET A 431 9.33 5.45 -5.87
N PRO A 432 10.57 5.95 -5.98
CA PRO A 432 10.84 7.38 -6.15
C PRO A 432 10.14 7.99 -7.37
N GLU A 433 10.08 7.28 -8.51
CA GLU A 433 9.40 7.77 -9.71
C GLU A 433 7.88 7.80 -9.55
N ALA A 434 7.28 6.77 -8.93
CA ALA A 434 5.87 6.77 -8.58
C ALA A 434 5.50 7.90 -7.60
N HIS A 435 6.35 8.12 -6.59
CA HIS A 435 6.18 9.24 -5.63
C HIS A 435 6.30 10.60 -6.28
N ARG A 436 7.24 10.80 -7.21
CA ARG A 436 7.41 12.07 -7.95
C ARG A 436 6.16 12.39 -8.76
N ALA A 437 5.63 11.39 -9.48
CA ALA A 437 4.38 11.53 -10.22
C ALA A 437 3.22 11.93 -9.30
N TYR A 438 3.08 11.24 -8.17
CA TYR A 438 2.05 11.53 -7.20
C TYR A 438 2.19 12.91 -6.57
N ALA A 439 3.39 13.30 -6.15
CA ALA A 439 3.68 14.60 -5.54
C ALA A 439 3.35 15.77 -6.46
N ALA A 440 3.65 15.63 -7.77
CA ALA A 440 3.31 16.64 -8.77
C ALA A 440 1.80 16.81 -8.93
N LEU A 441 1.03 15.72 -9.06
CA LEU A 441 -0.43 15.77 -9.16
C LEU A 441 -1.07 16.34 -7.89
N ARG A 442 -0.62 15.89 -6.72
CA ARG A 442 -1.11 16.39 -5.43
C ARG A 442 -0.83 17.89 -5.26
N THR A 443 0.36 18.36 -5.62
CA THR A 443 0.73 19.79 -5.56
C THR A 443 -0.11 20.63 -6.51
N ALA A 444 -0.50 20.05 -7.67
CA ALA A 444 -1.46 20.68 -8.58
C ALA A 444 -2.91 20.64 -8.05
N GLY A 445 -3.16 20.06 -6.88
CA GLY A 445 -4.49 19.93 -6.27
C GLY A 445 -5.40 18.95 -7.01
N VAL A 446 -4.82 17.94 -7.68
CA VAL A 446 -5.53 16.91 -8.42
C VAL A 446 -5.65 15.66 -7.55
N THR A 447 -6.87 15.17 -7.40
CA THR A 447 -7.13 13.87 -6.76
C THR A 447 -6.77 12.74 -7.70
N VAL A 448 -6.08 11.73 -7.19
CA VAL A 448 -5.45 10.66 -7.97
C VAL A 448 -5.94 9.30 -7.49
N ASP A 449 -6.31 8.41 -8.41
CA ASP A 449 -6.46 6.99 -8.13
C ASP A 449 -5.20 6.22 -8.54
N PHE A 450 -4.94 5.12 -7.85
CA PHE A 450 -3.98 4.12 -8.31
C PHE A 450 -4.71 2.97 -8.96
N VAL A 451 -4.16 2.48 -10.08
CA VAL A 451 -4.75 1.39 -10.85
C VAL A 451 -3.68 0.37 -11.26
N PRO A 452 -3.98 -0.94 -11.30
CA PRO A 452 -3.06 -1.93 -11.85
C PRO A 452 -2.96 -1.82 -13.38
N PRO A 453 -1.89 -2.36 -14.01
CA PRO A 453 -1.90 -2.63 -15.44
C PRO A 453 -3.13 -3.45 -15.86
N GLY A 454 -3.72 -3.13 -17.02
CA GLY A 454 -4.92 -3.79 -17.53
C GLY A 454 -6.24 -3.35 -16.88
N ALA A 455 -6.24 -2.35 -16.00
CA ALA A 455 -7.46 -1.78 -15.44
C ALA A 455 -8.30 -1.05 -16.51
N ASP A 456 -9.61 -0.89 -16.24
CA ASP A 456 -10.47 0.01 -17.02
C ASP A 456 -10.09 1.47 -16.73
N LEU A 457 -9.58 2.15 -17.74
CA LEU A 457 -9.12 3.54 -17.66
C LEU A 457 -10.15 4.55 -18.16
N SER A 458 -11.33 4.12 -18.59
CA SER A 458 -12.35 4.97 -19.26
C SER A 458 -12.84 6.15 -18.41
N GLY A 459 -12.69 6.06 -17.08
CA GLY A 459 -13.08 7.12 -16.13
C GLY A 459 -12.06 8.23 -15.96
N TYR A 460 -10.85 8.08 -16.49
CA TYR A 460 -9.75 9.03 -16.28
C TYR A 460 -9.45 9.84 -17.54
N SER A 461 -9.14 11.11 -17.36
CA SER A 461 -8.69 12.01 -18.44
C SER A 461 -7.18 11.93 -18.66
N LEU A 462 -6.40 11.65 -17.59
CA LEU A 462 -4.95 11.54 -17.64
C LEU A 462 -4.49 10.32 -16.82
N VAL A 463 -3.62 9.51 -17.42
CA VAL A 463 -2.96 8.38 -16.76
C VAL A 463 -1.46 8.56 -16.79
N ILE A 464 -0.80 8.41 -15.64
CA ILE A 464 0.65 8.43 -15.52
C ILE A 464 1.17 7.01 -15.39
N VAL A 465 2.20 6.68 -16.14
CA VAL A 465 2.86 5.35 -16.18
C VAL A 465 4.33 5.52 -15.79
N PRO A 466 4.63 5.53 -14.47
CA PRO A 466 5.99 5.73 -14.00
C PRO A 466 6.79 4.42 -14.06
N THR A 467 7.83 4.38 -14.88
CA THR A 467 8.87 3.30 -14.89
C THR A 467 8.27 1.89 -14.86
N LEU A 468 7.19 1.67 -15.64
CA LEU A 468 6.49 0.39 -15.73
C LEU A 468 7.30 -0.59 -16.60
N TYR A 469 8.38 -1.13 -16.06
CA TYR A 469 9.41 -1.89 -16.77
C TYR A 469 8.84 -3.09 -17.53
N CYS A 470 8.07 -3.93 -16.86
CA CYS A 470 7.48 -5.13 -17.47
C CYS A 470 5.96 -5.01 -17.58
N VAL A 471 5.44 -5.43 -18.73
CA VAL A 471 4.00 -5.42 -19.03
C VAL A 471 3.65 -6.62 -19.90
N THR A 472 2.42 -7.13 -19.78
CA THR A 472 1.89 -8.11 -20.73
C THR A 472 1.48 -7.42 -22.04
N ASP A 473 1.31 -8.19 -23.12
CA ASP A 473 0.78 -7.65 -24.39
C ASP A 473 -0.65 -7.11 -24.22
N GLY A 474 -1.44 -7.77 -23.36
CA GLY A 474 -2.80 -7.33 -23.06
C GLY A 474 -2.85 -5.98 -22.36
N ASP A 475 -1.96 -5.74 -21.39
CA ASP A 475 -1.88 -4.48 -20.64
C ASP A 475 -1.41 -3.32 -21.57
N ALA A 476 -0.43 -3.61 -22.44
CA ALA A 476 0.06 -2.63 -23.41
C ALA A 476 -1.03 -2.25 -24.43
N GLN A 477 -1.81 -3.23 -24.90
CA GLN A 477 -2.92 -2.99 -25.80
C GLN A 477 -4.04 -2.18 -25.11
N ALA A 478 -4.39 -2.52 -23.87
CA ALA A 478 -5.41 -1.78 -23.11
C ALA A 478 -5.05 -0.30 -22.94
N LEU A 479 -3.76 0.02 -22.67
CA LEU A 479 -3.28 1.40 -22.60
C LEU A 479 -3.37 2.09 -23.97
N SER A 480 -3.01 1.39 -25.03
CA SER A 480 -3.11 1.91 -26.41
C SER A 480 -4.58 2.19 -26.82
N ASP A 481 -5.50 1.29 -26.47
CA ASP A 481 -6.93 1.45 -26.72
C ASP A 481 -7.52 2.65 -25.96
N TYR A 482 -7.10 2.85 -24.70
CA TYR A 482 -7.49 4.00 -23.90
C TYR A 482 -7.09 5.31 -24.59
N VAL A 483 -5.83 5.43 -25.05
CA VAL A 483 -5.35 6.64 -25.71
C VAL A 483 -6.02 6.81 -27.09
N ALA A 484 -6.17 5.73 -27.85
CA ALA A 484 -6.89 5.78 -29.15
C ALA A 484 -8.33 6.25 -28.98
N GLY A 485 -8.97 5.94 -27.85
CA GLY A 485 -10.32 6.39 -27.47
C GLY A 485 -10.43 7.88 -27.12
N GLY A 486 -9.33 8.54 -26.81
CA GLY A 486 -9.27 9.97 -26.46
C GLY A 486 -8.64 10.26 -25.10
N GLY A 487 -8.15 9.25 -24.39
CA GLY A 487 -7.41 9.44 -23.15
C GLY A 487 -6.02 10.05 -23.35
N HIS A 488 -5.46 10.64 -22.30
CA HIS A 488 -4.10 11.16 -22.30
C HIS A 488 -3.22 10.31 -21.38
N VAL A 489 -1.98 10.02 -21.84
CA VAL A 489 -1.01 9.27 -21.04
C VAL A 489 0.33 9.98 -20.99
N MET A 490 0.97 9.93 -19.82
CA MET A 490 2.39 10.28 -19.68
C MET A 490 3.16 9.05 -19.22
N VAL A 491 4.10 8.60 -20.04
CA VAL A 491 4.95 7.43 -19.81
C VAL A 491 6.36 7.91 -19.54
N THR A 492 6.99 7.42 -18.47
CA THR A 492 8.39 7.77 -18.19
C THR A 492 9.34 6.69 -18.70
N PHE A 493 10.60 7.05 -18.78
CA PHE A 493 11.71 6.17 -19.19
C PHE A 493 11.64 4.79 -18.53
N PHE A 494 12.27 3.82 -19.14
CA PHE A 494 12.34 2.43 -18.68
C PHE A 494 10.99 1.69 -18.61
N SER A 495 9.93 2.21 -19.25
CA SER A 495 8.61 1.58 -19.29
C SER A 495 8.41 0.71 -20.51
N GLY A 496 7.78 -0.48 -20.35
CA GLY A 496 7.40 -1.37 -21.43
C GLY A 496 8.55 -2.07 -22.14
N LEU A 497 9.73 -2.11 -21.53
CA LEU A 497 10.93 -2.71 -22.14
C LEU A 497 10.93 -4.23 -22.11
N ALA A 498 10.29 -4.83 -21.11
CA ALA A 498 10.24 -6.28 -20.93
C ALA A 498 8.81 -6.81 -20.94
N ASP A 499 8.66 -8.10 -21.24
CA ASP A 499 7.42 -8.85 -21.00
C ASP A 499 7.34 -9.31 -19.52
N ASP A 500 6.29 -10.05 -19.18
CA ASP A 500 6.03 -10.55 -17.82
C ASP A 500 6.98 -11.69 -17.39
N GLU A 501 7.84 -12.16 -18.30
CA GLU A 501 8.93 -13.11 -18.03
C GLU A 501 10.31 -12.41 -18.01
N LEU A 502 10.33 -11.07 -18.00
CA LEU A 502 11.52 -10.20 -18.06
C LEU A 502 12.39 -10.39 -19.32
N ARG A 503 11.82 -10.89 -20.41
CA ARG A 503 12.50 -10.87 -21.70
C ARG A 503 12.37 -9.48 -22.31
N LEU A 504 13.50 -8.91 -22.75
CA LEU A 504 13.46 -7.63 -23.45
C LEU A 504 12.65 -7.76 -24.75
N ARG A 505 11.73 -6.82 -24.95
CA ARG A 505 10.87 -6.75 -26.12
C ARG A 505 11.65 -6.24 -27.30
N MET A 506 12.11 -7.17 -28.14
CA MET A 506 12.81 -6.90 -29.37
C MET A 506 12.36 -7.84 -30.50
N ASP A 507 12.16 -7.31 -31.67
CA ASP A 507 11.96 -8.14 -32.86
C ASP A 507 13.31 -8.62 -33.36
N VAL A 508 13.55 -9.92 -33.30
CA VAL A 508 14.80 -10.54 -33.80
C VAL A 508 15.01 -10.35 -35.31
N THR A 509 13.95 -10.00 -36.02
CA THR A 509 13.98 -9.66 -37.46
C THR A 509 14.26 -8.19 -37.72
N HIS A 510 14.27 -7.37 -36.64
CA HIS A 510 14.40 -5.91 -36.70
C HIS A 510 13.34 -5.21 -37.59
N ALA A 511 12.18 -5.82 -37.76
CA ALA A 511 11.07 -5.28 -38.56
C ALA A 511 10.22 -4.29 -37.79
N THR A 512 10.17 -4.43 -36.43
CA THR A 512 9.44 -3.54 -35.55
C THR A 512 10.37 -2.91 -34.51
N PRO A 513 10.12 -1.65 -34.09
CA PRO A 513 10.84 -1.01 -32.99
C PRO A 513 10.71 -1.80 -31.69
N PRO A 514 11.73 -1.79 -30.81
CA PRO A 514 11.66 -2.44 -29.49
C PRO A 514 10.72 -1.69 -28.53
N GLY A 515 10.20 -2.44 -27.55
CA GLY A 515 9.36 -1.92 -26.48
C GLY A 515 7.86 -2.04 -26.76
N ALA A 516 7.08 -2.27 -25.69
CA ALA A 516 5.62 -2.48 -25.77
C ALA A 516 4.84 -1.24 -26.23
N PHE A 517 5.39 -0.05 -26.01
CA PHE A 517 4.73 1.24 -26.24
C PHE A 517 5.26 2.00 -27.45
N ALA A 518 6.15 1.40 -28.26
CA ALA A 518 6.81 2.11 -29.37
C ALA A 518 5.84 2.76 -30.37
N GLU A 519 4.76 2.07 -30.74
CA GLU A 519 3.74 2.60 -31.64
C GLU A 519 2.90 3.69 -30.96
N LEU A 520 2.45 3.46 -29.72
CA LEU A 520 1.70 4.43 -28.90
C LEU A 520 2.48 5.73 -28.72
N LEU A 521 3.77 5.62 -28.38
CA LEU A 521 4.65 6.76 -28.11
C LEU A 521 5.15 7.44 -29.40
N GLY A 522 5.07 6.77 -30.56
CA GLY A 522 5.66 7.24 -31.80
C GLY A 522 7.19 7.42 -31.70
N ALA A 523 7.80 6.69 -30.78
CA ALA A 523 9.22 6.76 -30.45
C ALA A 523 9.67 5.47 -29.75
N TRP A 524 10.97 5.21 -29.77
CA TRP A 524 11.57 4.05 -29.09
C TRP A 524 13.00 4.34 -28.66
N THR A 525 13.52 3.59 -27.67
CA THR A 525 14.85 3.76 -27.10
C THR A 525 15.87 2.90 -27.85
N GLU A 526 16.91 3.54 -28.41
CA GLU A 526 18.01 2.87 -29.11
C GLU A 526 19.11 2.42 -28.15
N GLU A 527 19.46 3.27 -27.16
CA GLU A 527 20.56 3.02 -26.24
C GLU A 527 20.30 3.72 -24.89
N PHE A 528 20.71 3.11 -23.80
CA PHE A 528 20.62 3.65 -22.45
C PHE A 528 21.91 4.36 -22.04
N PHE A 529 21.79 5.56 -21.47
CA PHE A 529 22.90 6.35 -20.96
C PHE A 529 22.61 6.80 -19.52
N PRO A 530 22.68 5.90 -18.54
CA PRO A 530 22.52 6.28 -17.14
C PRO A 530 23.55 7.35 -16.76
N LEU A 531 23.13 8.36 -16.00
CA LEU A 531 24.05 9.36 -15.46
C LEU A 531 24.85 8.75 -14.30
N GLY A 532 26.05 9.27 -14.08
CA GLY A 532 26.83 8.91 -12.89
C GLY A 532 26.20 9.43 -11.61
N VAL A 533 26.76 9.04 -10.47
CA VAL A 533 26.29 9.47 -9.13
C VAL A 533 26.17 11.00 -9.08
N ASP A 534 25.01 11.49 -8.61
CA ASP A 534 24.66 12.91 -8.57
C ASP A 534 24.73 13.65 -9.93
N GLY A 535 24.76 12.88 -11.02
CA GLY A 535 24.78 13.44 -12.37
C GLY A 535 23.47 14.16 -12.71
N THR A 536 23.60 15.32 -13.36
CA THR A 536 22.47 16.09 -13.87
C THR A 536 22.70 16.44 -15.35
N VAL A 537 21.62 16.73 -16.06
CA VAL A 537 21.64 17.15 -17.47
C VAL A 537 20.64 18.28 -17.65
N ALA A 538 21.05 19.37 -18.31
CA ALA A 538 20.15 20.45 -18.67
C ALA A 538 19.35 20.10 -19.92
N LEU A 539 18.08 20.54 -20.00
CA LEU A 539 17.23 20.42 -21.17
C LEU A 539 17.09 21.78 -21.85
N SER A 540 16.72 21.78 -23.13
CA SER A 540 16.65 22.98 -23.99
C SER A 540 15.55 23.96 -23.56
N ASP A 541 14.56 23.54 -22.79
CA ASP A 541 13.51 24.38 -22.22
C ASP A 541 13.87 24.94 -20.82
N GLY A 542 15.05 24.60 -20.30
CA GLY A 542 15.51 25.00 -18.97
C GLY A 542 15.24 23.99 -17.86
N SER A 543 14.54 22.90 -18.16
CA SER A 543 14.32 21.79 -17.22
C SER A 543 15.61 21.04 -16.92
N MET A 544 15.62 20.28 -15.82
CA MET A 544 16.77 19.47 -15.37
C MET A 544 16.41 18.00 -15.26
N GLY A 545 17.23 17.13 -15.91
CA GLY A 545 17.19 15.69 -15.75
C GLY A 545 18.25 15.18 -14.76
N THR A 546 17.97 14.04 -14.12
CA THR A 546 18.84 13.34 -13.16
C THR A 546 18.89 11.86 -13.49
N ILE A 547 19.80 11.12 -12.93
CA ILE A 547 20.01 9.66 -12.93
C ILE A 547 19.98 8.96 -14.30
N TRP A 548 19.22 9.44 -15.28
CA TRP A 548 18.94 8.72 -16.52
C TRP A 548 18.89 9.63 -17.74
N THR A 549 19.52 9.17 -18.83
CA THR A 549 19.33 9.68 -20.18
C THR A 549 19.32 8.49 -21.15
N GLU A 550 18.82 8.69 -22.37
CA GLU A 550 18.77 7.67 -23.40
C GLU A 550 18.69 8.27 -24.80
N ILE A 551 19.09 7.51 -25.80
CA ILE A 551 18.92 7.88 -27.21
C ILE A 551 17.51 7.46 -27.64
N VAL A 552 16.65 8.45 -27.86
CA VAL A 552 15.29 8.25 -28.36
C VAL A 552 15.26 8.43 -29.87
N ARG A 553 14.69 7.43 -30.56
CA ARG A 553 14.38 7.49 -31.98
C ARG A 553 12.92 7.83 -32.18
N VAL A 554 12.66 8.97 -32.79
CA VAL A 554 11.31 9.45 -33.10
C VAL A 554 10.85 8.90 -34.44
N THR A 555 9.61 8.41 -34.51
CA THR A 555 8.92 7.96 -35.74
C THR A 555 7.78 8.89 -36.13
N THR A 556 6.75 8.98 -35.29
CA THR A 556 5.57 9.85 -35.52
C THR A 556 5.44 10.94 -34.45
N ALA A 557 6.14 10.84 -33.34
CA ALA A 557 6.08 11.83 -32.26
C ALA A 557 6.73 13.17 -32.64
N THR A 558 6.37 14.22 -31.93
CA THR A 558 7.01 15.53 -31.98
C THR A 558 7.91 15.69 -30.76
N VAL A 559 9.12 16.20 -30.95
CA VAL A 559 10.04 16.52 -29.86
C VAL A 559 9.52 17.74 -29.10
N MET A 560 9.38 17.61 -27.78
CA MET A 560 8.98 18.68 -26.88
C MET A 560 10.20 19.44 -26.36
N THR A 561 11.22 18.72 -25.91
CA THR A 561 12.48 19.27 -25.42
C THR A 561 13.63 18.30 -25.72
N GLU A 562 14.86 18.81 -25.79
CA GLU A 562 16.08 18.05 -26.09
C GLU A 562 17.07 18.20 -24.93
N PHE A 563 17.99 17.24 -24.78
CA PHE A 563 19.14 17.41 -23.92
C PHE A 563 19.99 18.58 -24.43
N ALA A 564 20.28 19.57 -23.59
CA ALA A 564 21.07 20.75 -23.97
C ALA A 564 22.57 20.53 -23.75
N ASP A 565 22.94 19.66 -22.81
CA ASP A 565 24.34 19.33 -22.48
C ASP A 565 24.52 17.83 -22.20
N GLY A 566 25.59 17.47 -21.48
CA GLY A 566 25.89 16.09 -21.09
C GLY A 566 26.43 15.26 -22.27
N GLN A 567 26.06 13.98 -22.34
CA GLN A 567 26.55 13.02 -23.33
C GLN A 567 25.71 13.01 -24.61
N LEU A 568 24.46 13.51 -24.55
CA LEU A 568 23.47 13.41 -25.63
C LEU A 568 22.89 14.76 -26.08
N PRO A 569 23.70 15.83 -26.27
CA PRO A 569 23.16 17.13 -26.66
C PRO A 569 22.43 17.03 -28.02
N GLY A 570 21.22 17.62 -28.08
CA GLY A 570 20.36 17.61 -29.27
C GLY A 570 19.53 16.33 -29.46
N HIS A 571 19.63 15.33 -28.57
CA HIS A 571 18.73 14.19 -28.58
C HIS A 571 17.44 14.50 -27.83
N PRO A 572 16.28 13.92 -28.23
CA PRO A 572 15.00 14.14 -27.56
C PRO A 572 15.04 13.71 -26.09
N ALA A 573 14.63 14.58 -25.18
CA ALA A 573 14.47 14.32 -23.76
C ALA A 573 12.99 14.14 -23.36
N ALA A 574 12.09 14.79 -24.09
CA ALA A 574 10.65 14.49 -24.00
C ALA A 574 10.01 14.62 -25.39
N THR A 575 9.02 13.75 -25.65
CA THR A 575 8.29 13.71 -26.91
C THR A 575 6.79 13.61 -26.68
N SER A 576 6.01 13.96 -27.69
CA SER A 576 4.56 13.88 -27.66
C SER A 576 4.02 13.32 -28.97
N ASN A 577 3.13 12.33 -28.89
CA ASN A 577 2.51 11.67 -30.02
C ASN A 577 0.99 11.75 -29.96
N PHE A 578 0.36 12.10 -31.08
CA PHE A 578 -1.07 11.89 -31.24
C PHE A 578 -1.34 10.44 -31.65
N PHE A 579 -2.17 9.74 -30.86
CA PHE A 579 -2.53 8.36 -31.13
C PHE A 579 -4.05 8.19 -31.08
N GLY A 580 -4.65 7.91 -32.23
CA GLY A 580 -6.10 7.93 -32.36
C GLY A 580 -6.70 9.31 -32.05
N LYS A 581 -7.51 9.41 -30.98
CA LYS A 581 -8.11 10.67 -30.53
C LYS A 581 -7.40 11.29 -29.32
N GLY A 582 -6.46 10.56 -28.71
CA GLY A 582 -5.76 10.98 -27.53
C GLY A 582 -4.30 11.33 -27.77
N ARG A 583 -3.56 11.45 -26.69
CA ARG A 583 -2.17 11.90 -26.72
C ARG A 583 -1.30 11.10 -25.74
N ALA A 584 -0.08 10.75 -26.18
CA ALA A 584 0.93 10.12 -25.36
C ALA A 584 2.16 11.05 -25.24
N ILE A 585 2.59 11.32 -24.01
CA ILE A 585 3.84 12.02 -23.70
C ILE A 585 4.84 10.97 -23.23
N TYR A 586 6.07 11.02 -23.76
CA TYR A 586 7.18 10.20 -23.26
C TYR A 586 8.27 11.07 -22.68
N VAL A 587 8.78 10.69 -21.51
CA VAL A 587 9.84 11.41 -20.79
C VAL A 587 11.05 10.49 -20.65
N ALA A 588 12.14 10.81 -21.35
CA ALA A 588 13.34 9.97 -21.51
C ALA A 588 14.41 10.24 -20.43
N THR A 589 14.04 10.89 -19.34
CA THR A 589 14.93 11.20 -18.21
C THR A 589 14.13 11.28 -16.91
N ALA A 590 14.78 11.09 -15.77
CA ALA A 590 14.19 11.42 -14.49
C ALA A 590 14.30 12.94 -14.26
N LEU A 591 13.23 13.68 -14.48
CA LEU A 591 13.21 15.12 -14.18
C LEU A 591 13.35 15.36 -12.69
N ASP A 592 13.97 16.48 -12.30
CA ASP A 592 13.88 16.95 -10.93
C ASP A 592 12.43 17.34 -10.57
N ASP A 593 12.15 17.55 -9.29
CA ASP A 593 10.77 17.75 -8.81
C ASP A 593 10.09 18.98 -9.43
N ASP A 594 10.82 20.08 -9.61
CA ASP A 594 10.26 21.32 -10.15
C ASP A 594 9.98 21.18 -11.65
N SER A 595 10.92 20.63 -12.42
CA SER A 595 10.77 20.35 -13.85
C SER A 595 9.65 19.34 -14.12
N TYR A 596 9.53 18.32 -13.28
CA TYR A 596 8.44 17.34 -13.38
C TYR A 596 7.07 17.96 -13.11
N ALA A 597 6.98 18.86 -12.10
CA ALA A 597 5.75 19.57 -11.80
C ALA A 597 5.32 20.52 -12.94
N GLU A 598 6.26 21.16 -13.62
CA GLU A 598 5.97 22.03 -14.77
C GLU A 598 5.45 21.20 -15.96
N LEU A 599 6.10 20.09 -16.29
CA LEU A 599 5.62 19.17 -17.34
C LEU A 599 4.23 18.62 -17.02
N MET A 600 4.01 18.23 -15.75
CA MET A 600 2.70 17.75 -15.28
C MET A 600 1.60 18.79 -15.43
N ALA A 601 1.88 20.05 -15.11
CA ALA A 601 0.91 21.15 -15.29
C ALA A 601 0.50 21.31 -16.77
N GLY A 602 1.44 21.15 -17.70
CA GLY A 602 1.17 21.10 -19.13
C GLY A 602 0.27 19.94 -19.52
N ALA A 603 0.60 18.72 -19.07
CA ALA A 603 -0.18 17.51 -19.33
C ALA A 603 -1.61 17.58 -18.77
N LEU A 604 -1.80 18.11 -17.57
CA LEU A 604 -3.10 18.34 -16.94
C LEU A 604 -3.95 19.34 -17.77
N THR A 605 -3.34 20.43 -18.22
CA THR A 605 -4.02 21.44 -19.05
C THR A 605 -4.51 20.81 -20.37
N GLU A 606 -3.68 20.00 -21.03
CA GLU A 606 -4.04 19.34 -22.27
C GLU A 606 -5.13 18.28 -22.09
N ALA A 607 -5.09 17.53 -20.98
CA ALA A 607 -6.10 16.56 -20.62
C ALA A 607 -7.41 17.18 -20.11
N GLY A 608 -7.46 18.52 -19.95
CA GLY A 608 -8.63 19.22 -19.41
C GLY A 608 -8.90 18.95 -17.94
N VAL A 609 -7.87 18.55 -17.19
CA VAL A 609 -7.96 18.27 -15.75
C VAL A 609 -7.67 19.55 -14.96
N ALA A 610 -8.65 19.98 -14.17
CA ALA A 610 -8.53 21.11 -13.28
C ALA A 610 -8.27 20.64 -11.85
N GLY A 611 -7.27 21.22 -11.18
CA GLY A 611 -6.97 21.00 -9.77
C GLY A 611 -7.34 22.17 -8.90
N HIS A 612 -7.43 21.94 -7.60
CA HIS A 612 -7.60 22.96 -6.56
C HIS A 612 -6.25 23.27 -5.89
N ALA A 613 -5.28 23.76 -6.68
CA ALA A 613 -3.95 24.06 -6.17
C ALA A 613 -3.97 25.16 -5.12
N MET A 614 -3.51 24.87 -3.91
CA MET A 614 -3.29 25.82 -2.81
C MET A 614 -1.84 25.77 -2.31
N GLY A 615 -0.92 25.23 -3.14
CA GLY A 615 0.47 24.98 -2.77
C GLY A 615 0.70 23.58 -2.18
N ARG A 616 1.97 23.23 -2.02
CA ARG A 616 2.40 21.88 -1.61
C ARG A 616 1.89 21.50 -0.22
N ASP A 617 1.83 22.45 0.70
CA ASP A 617 1.53 22.22 2.12
C ASP A 617 0.03 22.30 2.45
N VAL A 618 -0.85 22.39 1.45
CA VAL A 618 -2.30 22.43 1.65
C VAL A 618 -2.97 21.36 0.78
N GLU A 619 -3.74 20.50 1.42
CA GLU A 619 -4.53 19.49 0.73
C GLU A 619 -5.97 19.97 0.55
N VAL A 620 -6.51 19.77 -0.65
CA VAL A 620 -7.94 19.90 -0.92
C VAL A 620 -8.41 18.60 -1.55
N VAL A 621 -9.21 17.84 -0.80
CA VAL A 621 -9.74 16.54 -1.24
C VAL A 621 -11.24 16.53 -1.05
N SER A 622 -11.98 15.98 -2.01
CA SER A 622 -13.43 15.90 -1.93
C SER A 622 -13.91 14.46 -1.93
N ARG A 623 -14.94 14.20 -1.10
CA ARG A 623 -15.74 12.97 -1.14
C ARG A 623 -17.19 13.31 -1.46
N SER A 624 -17.93 12.37 -2.05
CA SER A 624 -19.33 12.57 -2.43
C SER A 624 -20.17 11.33 -2.15
N ASN A 625 -21.42 11.52 -1.72
CA ASN A 625 -22.39 10.43 -1.54
C ASN A 625 -23.60 10.54 -2.51
N GLY A 626 -23.48 11.39 -3.53
CA GLY A 626 -24.54 11.67 -4.51
C GLY A 626 -25.54 12.75 -4.10
N THR A 627 -25.62 13.13 -2.83
CA THR A 627 -26.45 14.24 -2.32
C THR A 627 -25.62 15.38 -1.77
N ASP A 628 -24.53 15.04 -1.11
CA ASP A 628 -23.61 15.98 -0.50
C ASP A 628 -22.18 15.74 -1.01
N ARG A 629 -21.45 16.81 -1.14
CA ARG A 629 -20.00 16.82 -1.34
C ARG A 629 -19.36 17.29 -0.03
N PHE A 630 -18.29 16.59 0.37
CA PHE A 630 -17.51 16.88 1.57
C PHE A 630 -16.12 17.31 1.13
N VAL A 631 -15.79 18.60 1.33
CA VAL A 631 -14.51 19.16 0.92
C VAL A 631 -13.61 19.28 2.15
N PHE A 632 -12.54 18.51 2.17
CA PHE A 632 -11.50 18.57 3.18
C PHE A 632 -10.43 19.55 2.75
N VAL A 633 -10.11 20.51 3.62
CA VAL A 633 -8.99 21.44 3.47
C VAL A 633 -8.07 21.24 4.67
N ILE A 634 -6.89 20.69 4.42
CA ILE A 634 -5.91 20.32 5.45
C ILE A 634 -4.67 21.19 5.25
N ASN A 635 -4.41 22.05 6.21
CA ASN A 635 -3.28 22.97 6.16
C ASN A 635 -2.11 22.42 6.98
N HIS A 636 -1.05 21.98 6.31
CA HIS A 636 0.19 21.52 6.94
C HIS A 636 1.20 22.64 7.17
N SER A 637 0.94 23.83 6.63
CA SER A 637 1.84 24.99 6.74
C SER A 637 1.74 25.66 8.11
N ASP A 638 2.70 26.52 8.41
CA ASP A 638 2.75 27.39 9.59
C ASP A 638 2.02 28.75 9.39
N LEU A 639 1.35 28.92 8.24
CA LEU A 639 0.59 30.13 7.88
C LEU A 639 -0.90 29.81 7.75
N GLU A 640 -1.74 30.82 8.06
CA GLU A 640 -3.17 30.75 7.72
C GLU A 640 -3.34 30.83 6.20
N VAL A 641 -4.22 29.98 5.66
CA VAL A 641 -4.63 30.02 4.25
C VAL A 641 -6.12 30.28 4.14
N SER A 642 -6.58 30.71 2.98
CA SER A 642 -8.00 30.98 2.73
C SER A 642 -8.53 30.08 1.61
N PHE A 643 -9.63 29.39 1.87
CA PHE A 643 -10.38 28.58 0.91
C PHE A 643 -11.72 29.24 0.60
N THR A 644 -12.22 29.12 -0.63
CA THR A 644 -13.56 29.61 -0.98
C THR A 644 -14.52 28.45 -1.07
N GLY A 645 -15.60 28.48 -0.27
CA GLY A 645 -16.61 27.42 -0.24
C GLY A 645 -17.96 27.91 0.31
N THR A 646 -18.98 27.08 0.14
CA THR A 646 -20.34 27.37 0.63
C THR A 646 -20.95 26.10 1.18
N GLY A 647 -21.32 26.10 2.47
CA GLY A 647 -21.89 24.91 3.09
C GLY A 647 -21.94 24.99 4.61
N THR A 648 -21.91 23.82 5.25
CA THR A 648 -21.77 23.70 6.72
C THR A 648 -20.38 23.16 7.02
N GLU A 649 -19.60 23.85 7.85
CA GLU A 649 -18.35 23.35 8.37
C GLU A 649 -18.66 22.31 9.47
N LEU A 650 -18.23 21.04 9.26
CA LEU A 650 -18.69 19.91 10.08
C LEU A 650 -18.11 19.93 11.48
N THR A 651 -16.89 20.44 11.70
CA THR A 651 -16.23 20.42 13.01
C THR A 651 -16.74 21.51 13.95
N THR A 652 -17.32 22.58 13.42
CA THR A 652 -17.89 23.69 14.23
C THR A 652 -19.41 23.77 14.14
N GLY A 653 -20.03 23.19 13.11
CA GLY A 653 -21.44 23.33 12.80
C GLY A 653 -21.83 24.67 12.17
N GLU A 654 -20.86 25.53 11.89
CA GLU A 654 -21.10 26.87 11.34
C GLU A 654 -21.46 26.83 9.86
N ARG A 655 -22.43 27.69 9.45
CA ARG A 655 -22.71 27.90 8.03
C ARG A 655 -21.70 28.88 7.45
N VAL A 656 -21.10 28.50 6.36
CA VAL A 656 -20.07 29.25 5.65
C VAL A 656 -20.57 29.63 4.26
N GLU A 657 -20.28 30.87 3.85
CA GLU A 657 -20.55 31.37 2.49
C GLU A 657 -19.41 32.32 2.09
N GLY A 658 -18.60 31.91 1.11
CA GLY A 658 -17.45 32.66 0.61
C GLY A 658 -16.13 32.21 1.20
N THR A 659 -15.32 33.16 1.70
CA THR A 659 -13.95 32.84 2.17
C THR A 659 -13.95 32.20 3.55
N VAL A 660 -13.30 31.03 3.65
CA VAL A 660 -13.11 30.24 4.87
C VAL A 660 -11.64 30.31 5.28
N PRO A 661 -11.31 30.90 6.44
CA PRO A 661 -9.96 30.86 6.94
C PRO A 661 -9.62 29.43 7.46
N VAL A 662 -8.47 28.93 7.08
CA VAL A 662 -7.90 27.67 7.57
C VAL A 662 -6.60 28.00 8.31
N PRO A 663 -6.62 28.08 9.63
CA PRO A 663 -5.44 28.43 10.42
C PRO A 663 -4.26 27.49 10.15
N ALA A 664 -3.07 27.94 10.51
CA ALA A 664 -1.87 27.09 10.49
C ALA A 664 -2.11 25.77 11.21
N GLY A 665 -1.78 24.67 10.57
CA GLY A 665 -1.93 23.33 11.15
C GLY A 665 -3.37 22.84 11.37
N ALA A 666 -4.39 23.54 10.83
CA ALA A 666 -5.79 23.20 11.04
C ALA A 666 -6.40 22.35 9.90
N VAL A 667 -7.54 21.76 10.23
CA VAL A 667 -8.42 21.04 9.29
C VAL A 667 -9.76 21.76 9.22
N ARG A 668 -10.35 21.85 8.01
CA ARG A 668 -11.74 22.25 7.78
C ARG A 668 -12.43 21.25 6.88
N VAL A 669 -13.66 20.91 7.19
CA VAL A 669 -14.46 19.98 6.39
C VAL A 669 -15.82 20.59 6.08
N LEU A 670 -16.02 20.99 4.83
CA LEU A 670 -17.25 21.64 4.37
C LEU A 670 -18.19 20.60 3.76
N ARG A 671 -19.42 20.54 4.24
CA ARG A 671 -20.53 19.80 3.63
C ARG A 671 -21.29 20.73 2.68
N GLU A 672 -21.23 20.46 1.41
CA GLU A 672 -21.89 21.20 0.34
C GLU A 672 -22.98 20.34 -0.32
N PRO A 673 -24.23 20.79 -0.45
CA PRO A 673 -25.23 20.03 -1.19
C PRO A 673 -24.88 20.03 -2.69
N ILE A 674 -24.95 18.85 -3.31
CA ILE A 674 -24.79 18.71 -4.77
C ILE A 674 -26.09 19.21 -5.41
N ARG A 675 -25.99 20.20 -6.32
CA ARG A 675 -27.11 20.83 -7.01
C ARG A 675 -27.51 20.08 -8.28
#